data_aa03e0af5e495174b5ce6d78c55f5127
#
_entry.id   aa03e0af5e495174b5ce6d78c55f5127
#
_cell.length_a   1.000
_cell.length_b   1.000
_cell.length_c   1.000
_cell.angle_alpha   90.00
_cell.angle_beta   90.00
_cell.angle_gamma   90.00
#
_symmetry.space_group_name_H-M   'P 1'
#
loop_
_entity.id
_entity.type
_entity.pdbx_description
1 polymer ?
#
loop_
_entity_poly.entity_id
_entity_poly.type
_entity_poly.pdbx_seq_one_letter_code
_entity_poly.pdbx_strand_id
1 'polypeptide(L)'
;MAVEFRVLGDVEAYVDGRRLEIGHVRQRCVLVALLVDVNHTVTTDQVIDRVWAHEPPHNARNALAAYMSRLRNLFAGIDQVQILRQPGGYLLSAEASTVDLHRFHRLVSIARTTVDPAESAALFDEALNLWRGEPFASLDTPWFTNVRTSLEVERFSVVLDRNDAALAAGHHAQIVGELTTALRVHPLDERLAAQLMLAQYRSGRQAEALDTFRQMRDRLVEELGVDPSPPLSAAYQRILDGDRNAPPAVARTAEAPAAQPPAAALPRRMTTFVGRQAEVEGIREALSGGPLVTLTGVGGVGKTRLALEVAAHIGESFGDGVVLCELAPVNAGSAIGHAVAAALHLQQRQGLDIDATVIEYLSTRELLLIVDNCEHLLDAAAALIERIVTRCRRVTVLATSREALGVDGERLVVVPPLGAEDAAVLFADRARAGRPDFDPDAEPVGAIAEICRQLDGLPLAIELAAARIRVMNSLDLARRLDSLRLLRGGVRGSLPRQQSLAATIDWSYRLLAPPEQRLFVRLSVFAGGFELDAAHGVCGEDGATEEDTLDLLTGLVDKSMVEVRSGSIRTRYVVLETLRAYGRNCLRDKDIENEVAARHARYFTELAERAAVGMHGPQEGAWVERMLPDYDNLRVAFECAMSGGNVDLALRLVTSLSELVHLRIGYESSEWAERALTLADPGHPLFAAAVGFASRGAWNRGEDHRVASLAALADGRSPGRGSGRVAYPSDVLADAALYRGDPATALTHYETEMERARRDGDPIRLVWSLFYVAICQAALRTPEAGHGAAQEAVEVADASGNPTARSMARYALGLVLKKSEPDRALVLFDEAADLAAAVHNFWWYGIALMEATATRGVHHDPSTAARHSIDVLDHWNRVGDWSQQWLNLRYVTRLLARLGADDDALALHHALVSAGKSSPLSDNTVAALGLRARASEAHPLNGDEAVARARRALAGFA
;
A
#
# COMPACT_ATOMS: atom_id res chain seq x y z
N MET A 1 -34.85 12.40 37.65
CA MET A 1 -33.72 12.25 38.58
C MET A 1 -32.48 12.08 37.73
N ALA A 2 -31.50 12.98 37.81
CA ALA A 2 -30.25 12.82 37.04
C ALA A 2 -29.36 11.74 37.69
N VAL A 3 -28.99 10.71 36.96
CA VAL A 3 -28.11 9.64 37.40
C VAL A 3 -26.75 9.80 36.77
N GLU A 4 -25.69 9.58 37.54
CA GLU A 4 -24.32 9.59 37.09
C GLU A 4 -23.55 8.39 37.66
N PHE A 5 -22.92 7.61 36.80
CA PHE A 5 -22.01 6.54 37.18
C PHE A 5 -20.58 6.96 36.86
N ARG A 6 -19.70 6.83 37.82
CA ARG A 6 -18.30 7.16 37.73
C ARG A 6 -17.48 5.91 37.91
N VAL A 7 -16.73 5.55 36.87
CA VAL A 7 -15.89 4.35 36.80
C VAL A 7 -14.45 4.63 36.34
N LEU A 8 -14.19 5.82 35.81
CA LEU A 8 -12.84 6.30 35.47
C LEU A 8 -12.11 6.85 36.71
N GLY A 9 -11.97 6.03 37.73
CA GLY A 9 -11.47 6.26 39.07
C GLY A 9 -12.08 5.27 40.05
N ASP A 10 -12.34 5.71 41.30
CA ASP A 10 -13.14 4.92 42.20
C ASP A 10 -14.57 4.75 41.69
N VAL A 11 -15.16 3.56 41.98
CA VAL A 11 -16.51 3.23 41.52
C VAL A 11 -17.55 3.94 42.39
N GLU A 12 -18.25 4.88 41.79
CA GLU A 12 -19.26 5.70 42.46
C GLU A 12 -20.54 5.80 41.61
N ALA A 13 -21.67 5.98 42.28
CA ALA A 13 -22.94 6.31 41.65
C ALA A 13 -23.59 7.50 42.37
N TYR A 14 -24.22 8.38 41.59
CA TYR A 14 -24.92 9.57 42.14
C TYR A 14 -26.33 9.64 41.55
N VAL A 15 -27.27 10.13 42.38
CA VAL A 15 -28.64 10.48 41.96
C VAL A 15 -28.94 11.87 42.45
N ASP A 16 -29.30 12.78 41.56
CA ASP A 16 -29.52 14.23 41.85
C ASP A 16 -28.37 14.83 42.69
N GLY A 17 -27.11 14.46 42.39
CA GLY A 17 -25.90 14.91 43.11
C GLY A 17 -25.62 14.26 44.45
N ARG A 18 -26.47 13.34 44.90
CA ARG A 18 -26.25 12.59 46.15
C ARG A 18 -25.63 11.22 45.87
N ARG A 19 -24.54 10.91 46.57
CA ARG A 19 -23.84 9.63 46.42
C ARG A 19 -24.71 8.46 46.92
N LEU A 20 -24.79 7.41 46.12
CA LEU A 20 -25.44 6.15 46.48
C LEU A 20 -24.43 5.17 47.08
N GLU A 21 -24.81 4.49 48.12
CA GLU A 21 -24.02 3.40 48.71
C GLU A 21 -24.20 2.11 47.91
N ILE A 22 -23.29 1.83 46.98
CA ILE A 22 -23.36 0.65 46.06
C ILE A 22 -23.19 -0.69 46.86
N GLY A 23 -22.62 -0.62 48.04
CA GLY A 23 -22.33 -1.79 48.84
C GLY A 23 -20.90 -2.30 48.75
N HIS A 24 -20.67 -3.58 49.05
CA HIS A 24 -19.32 -4.15 49.15
C HIS A 24 -18.70 -4.42 47.76
N VAL A 25 -17.37 -4.72 47.73
CA VAL A 25 -16.55 -4.85 46.53
C VAL A 25 -17.20 -5.76 45.46
N ARG A 26 -17.66 -6.96 45.78
CA ARG A 26 -18.27 -7.88 44.81
C ARG A 26 -19.54 -7.34 44.16
N GLN A 27 -20.34 -6.57 44.90
CA GLN A 27 -21.54 -5.91 44.36
C GLN A 27 -21.15 -4.79 43.38
N ARG A 28 -20.05 -4.04 43.66
CA ARG A 28 -19.46 -3.05 42.72
C ARG A 28 -18.91 -3.74 41.48
N CYS A 29 -18.21 -4.89 41.63
CA CYS A 29 -17.76 -5.69 40.45
C CYS A 29 -18.92 -6.03 39.51
N VAL A 30 -20.06 -6.53 40.10
CA VAL A 30 -21.24 -6.88 39.29
C VAL A 30 -21.82 -5.64 38.58
N LEU A 31 -21.89 -4.50 39.27
CA LEU A 31 -22.40 -3.26 38.68
C LEU A 31 -21.50 -2.80 37.52
N VAL A 32 -20.18 -2.73 37.75
CA VAL A 32 -19.24 -2.26 36.71
C VAL A 32 -19.18 -3.23 35.51
N ALA A 33 -19.25 -4.55 35.76
CA ALA A 33 -19.32 -5.54 34.71
C ALA A 33 -20.54 -5.37 33.77
N LEU A 34 -21.61 -4.71 34.25
CA LEU A 34 -22.75 -4.33 33.42
C LEU A 34 -22.64 -2.91 32.84
N LEU A 35 -21.98 -1.96 33.55
CA LEU A 35 -21.83 -0.57 33.11
C LEU A 35 -20.86 -0.42 31.94
N VAL A 36 -19.82 -1.29 31.85
CA VAL A 36 -18.89 -1.33 30.72
C VAL A 36 -19.64 -1.69 29.44
N ASP A 37 -20.62 -2.56 29.53
CA ASP A 37 -21.48 -2.97 28.42
C ASP A 37 -22.93 -2.45 28.58
N VAL A 38 -23.11 -1.21 29.01
CA VAL A 38 -24.44 -0.62 29.17
C VAL A 38 -25.29 -0.77 27.91
N ASN A 39 -26.57 -1.09 28.08
CA ASN A 39 -27.51 -1.38 27.01
C ASN A 39 -27.20 -2.64 26.17
N HIS A 40 -26.24 -3.44 26.56
CA HIS A 40 -25.95 -4.75 25.95
C HIS A 40 -26.20 -5.86 26.96
N THR A 41 -26.60 -7.03 26.45
CA THR A 41 -26.84 -8.21 27.30
C THR A 41 -25.50 -8.88 27.60
N VAL A 42 -25.15 -8.92 28.88
CA VAL A 42 -24.00 -9.68 29.41
C VAL A 42 -24.51 -11.03 29.90
N THR A 43 -23.95 -12.13 29.40
CA THR A 43 -24.40 -13.46 29.81
C THR A 43 -24.10 -13.74 31.30
N THR A 44 -24.88 -14.63 31.91
CA THR A 44 -24.67 -15.00 33.29
C THR A 44 -23.28 -15.54 33.56
N ASP A 45 -22.74 -16.32 32.63
CA ASP A 45 -21.42 -16.93 32.77
C ASP A 45 -20.31 -15.86 32.57
N GLN A 46 -20.49 -14.89 31.64
CA GLN A 46 -19.58 -13.74 31.52
C GLN A 46 -19.55 -12.88 32.79
N VAL A 47 -20.70 -12.58 33.41
CA VAL A 47 -20.70 -11.81 34.66
C VAL A 47 -20.01 -12.59 35.76
N ILE A 48 -20.20 -13.92 35.85
CA ILE A 48 -19.51 -14.77 36.80
C ILE A 48 -18.00 -14.72 36.59
N ASP A 49 -17.54 -14.89 35.37
CA ASP A 49 -16.12 -14.84 34.99
C ASP A 49 -15.49 -13.49 35.34
N ARG A 50 -16.11 -12.37 34.91
CA ARG A 50 -15.65 -11.01 35.22
C ARG A 50 -15.51 -10.72 36.73
N VAL A 51 -16.40 -11.26 37.54
CA VAL A 51 -16.47 -10.97 38.99
C VAL A 51 -15.63 -11.91 39.84
N TRP A 52 -15.48 -13.18 39.46
CA TRP A 52 -14.79 -14.20 40.24
C TRP A 52 -13.61 -14.87 39.53
N ALA A 53 -13.48 -14.67 38.25
CA ALA A 53 -12.45 -15.29 37.42
C ALA A 53 -12.34 -16.81 37.63
N HIS A 54 -11.20 -17.32 38.08
CA HIS A 54 -10.95 -18.74 38.27
C HIS A 54 -11.45 -19.29 39.62
N GLU A 55 -11.99 -18.44 40.50
CA GLU A 55 -12.44 -18.83 41.86
C GLU A 55 -13.93 -18.53 42.10
N PRO A 56 -14.85 -19.05 41.29
CA PRO A 56 -16.28 -18.85 41.54
C PRO A 56 -16.72 -19.65 42.75
N PRO A 57 -17.60 -19.12 43.62
CA PRO A 57 -18.15 -19.86 44.73
C PRO A 57 -19.03 -21.03 44.25
N HIS A 58 -19.15 -22.11 45.00
CA HIS A 58 -19.95 -23.28 44.62
C HIS A 58 -21.38 -22.96 44.14
N ASN A 59 -21.96 -21.85 44.60
CA ASN A 59 -23.28 -21.35 44.20
C ASN A 59 -23.18 -19.99 43.52
N ALA A 60 -22.24 -19.80 42.56
CA ALA A 60 -21.98 -18.53 41.89
C ALA A 60 -23.24 -17.91 41.25
N ARG A 61 -24.09 -18.70 40.62
CA ARG A 61 -25.35 -18.21 39.98
C ARG A 61 -26.34 -17.68 41.03
N ASN A 62 -26.45 -18.33 42.22
CA ASN A 62 -27.32 -17.84 43.29
C ASN A 62 -26.74 -16.57 43.94
N ALA A 63 -25.42 -16.52 44.13
CA ALA A 63 -24.74 -15.35 44.65
C ALA A 63 -24.92 -14.15 43.69
N LEU A 64 -24.75 -14.37 42.37
CA LEU A 64 -25.01 -13.35 41.37
C LEU A 64 -26.47 -12.87 41.38
N ALA A 65 -27.44 -13.79 41.47
CA ALA A 65 -28.86 -13.44 41.58
C ALA A 65 -29.16 -12.57 42.79
N ALA A 66 -28.50 -12.85 43.91
CA ALA A 66 -28.64 -12.03 45.12
C ALA A 66 -28.06 -10.62 44.94
N TYR A 67 -26.89 -10.46 44.29
CA TYR A 67 -26.34 -9.14 43.94
C TYR A 67 -27.23 -8.38 42.96
N MET A 68 -27.74 -9.04 41.92
CA MET A 68 -28.69 -8.45 41.00
C MET A 68 -29.97 -7.96 41.69
N SER A 69 -30.49 -8.72 42.66
CA SER A 69 -31.65 -8.30 43.43
C SER A 69 -31.34 -7.06 44.28
N ARG A 70 -30.18 -7.01 44.95
CA ARG A 70 -29.75 -5.83 45.72
C ARG A 70 -29.55 -4.59 44.85
N LEU A 71 -28.94 -4.73 43.70
CA LEU A 71 -28.77 -3.62 42.74
C LEU A 71 -30.11 -3.14 42.19
N ARG A 72 -31.05 -4.04 41.87
CA ARG A 72 -32.42 -3.66 41.48
C ARG A 72 -33.13 -2.89 42.60
N ASN A 73 -32.99 -3.30 43.84
CA ASN A 73 -33.57 -2.58 44.97
C ASN A 73 -32.89 -1.22 45.20
N LEU A 74 -31.59 -1.12 44.95
CA LEU A 74 -30.84 0.14 45.05
C LEU A 74 -31.32 1.16 43.99
N PHE A 75 -31.67 0.71 42.80
CA PHE A 75 -32.17 1.53 41.71
C PHE A 75 -33.71 1.59 41.65
N ALA A 76 -34.41 0.98 42.59
CA ALA A 76 -35.86 1.04 42.67
C ALA A 76 -36.34 2.49 42.89
N GLY A 77 -37.16 2.99 41.97
CA GLY A 77 -37.61 4.40 41.96
C GLY A 77 -36.76 5.34 41.09
N ILE A 78 -35.77 4.83 40.38
CA ILE A 78 -34.99 5.60 39.38
C ILE A 78 -35.39 5.13 38.00
N ASP A 79 -36.34 5.80 37.36
CA ASP A 79 -36.91 5.37 36.06
C ASP A 79 -35.89 5.26 34.92
N GLN A 80 -34.75 5.95 35.06
CA GLN A 80 -33.68 6.00 34.00
C GLN A 80 -32.70 4.83 34.05
N VAL A 81 -32.73 3.97 35.07
CA VAL A 81 -31.81 2.83 35.26
C VAL A 81 -32.58 1.58 35.62
N GLN A 82 -32.48 0.55 34.77
CA GLN A 82 -33.15 -0.72 34.98
C GLN A 82 -32.20 -1.89 34.73
N ILE A 83 -32.19 -2.88 35.64
CA ILE A 83 -31.47 -4.14 35.40
C ILE A 83 -32.52 -5.21 34.98
N LEU A 84 -32.54 -5.47 33.66
CA LEU A 84 -33.47 -6.42 33.05
C LEU A 84 -32.83 -7.82 33.00
N ARG A 85 -33.67 -8.85 33.20
CA ARG A 85 -33.25 -10.22 32.95
C ARG A 85 -33.62 -10.60 31.52
N GLN A 86 -32.63 -11.01 30.74
CA GLN A 86 -32.78 -11.46 29.36
C GLN A 86 -32.58 -12.97 29.25
N PRO A 87 -33.01 -13.63 28.16
CA PRO A 87 -32.68 -15.05 27.96
C PRO A 87 -31.15 -15.22 27.96
N GLY A 88 -30.62 -15.94 28.96
CA GLY A 88 -29.20 -16.23 29.13
C GLY A 88 -28.37 -15.21 29.89
N GLY A 89 -28.90 -14.02 30.29
CA GLY A 89 -28.07 -13.02 30.94
C GLY A 89 -28.81 -11.86 31.60
N TYR A 90 -28.10 -10.75 31.76
CA TYR A 90 -28.59 -9.51 32.33
C TYR A 90 -28.21 -8.31 31.49
N LEU A 91 -29.09 -7.33 31.42
CA LEU A 91 -28.89 -6.07 30.70
C LEU A 91 -29.13 -4.93 31.70
N LEU A 92 -28.15 -4.02 31.81
CA LEU A 92 -28.35 -2.74 32.49
C LEU A 92 -28.75 -1.72 31.41
N SER A 93 -30.00 -1.27 31.50
CA SER A 93 -30.54 -0.24 30.61
C SER A 93 -30.37 1.12 31.32
N ALA A 94 -29.61 2.01 30.70
CA ALA A 94 -29.42 3.41 31.12
C ALA A 94 -29.03 4.25 29.91
N GLU A 95 -29.17 5.56 30.00
CA GLU A 95 -28.60 6.44 28.98
C GLU A 95 -27.06 6.35 29.04
N ALA A 96 -26.40 6.02 27.93
CA ALA A 96 -24.96 5.79 27.92
C ALA A 96 -24.15 7.02 28.41
N SER A 97 -24.66 8.23 28.17
CA SER A 97 -24.07 9.50 28.65
C SER A 97 -24.02 9.64 30.17
N THR A 98 -24.79 8.85 30.91
CA THR A 98 -24.77 8.83 32.39
C THR A 98 -23.56 8.10 32.97
N VAL A 99 -22.83 7.33 32.16
CA VAL A 99 -21.61 6.62 32.53
C VAL A 99 -20.40 7.36 31.99
N ASP A 100 -19.48 7.78 32.86
CA ASP A 100 -18.30 8.59 32.49
C ASP A 100 -17.41 7.91 31.44
N LEU A 101 -17.29 6.60 31.44
CA LEU A 101 -16.58 5.81 30.43
C LEU A 101 -17.17 6.01 29.01
N HIS A 102 -18.48 5.88 28.86
CA HIS A 102 -19.16 6.05 27.58
C HIS A 102 -19.22 7.53 27.16
N ARG A 103 -19.28 8.44 28.12
CA ARG A 103 -19.15 9.89 27.90
C ARG A 103 -17.75 10.23 27.39
N PHE A 104 -16.69 9.61 27.94
CA PHE A 104 -15.31 9.74 27.48
C PHE A 104 -15.20 9.30 26.01
N HIS A 105 -15.63 8.09 25.67
CA HIS A 105 -15.58 7.59 24.29
C HIS A 105 -16.34 8.51 23.30
N ARG A 106 -17.52 8.99 23.71
CA ARG A 106 -18.31 9.91 22.89
C ARG A 106 -17.60 11.25 22.66
N LEU A 107 -17.03 11.87 23.70
CA LEU A 107 -16.30 13.12 23.58
C LEU A 107 -15.05 12.96 22.71
N VAL A 108 -14.31 11.87 22.88
CA VAL A 108 -13.15 11.53 22.02
C VAL A 108 -13.57 11.38 20.56
N SER A 109 -14.67 10.69 20.30
CA SER A 109 -15.19 10.52 18.92
C SER A 109 -15.57 11.86 18.29
N ILE A 110 -16.25 12.73 19.02
CA ILE A 110 -16.61 14.09 18.56
C ILE A 110 -15.34 14.91 18.33
N ALA A 111 -14.40 14.91 19.29
CA ALA A 111 -13.17 15.69 19.19
C ALA A 111 -12.34 15.32 17.94
N ARG A 112 -12.25 14.01 17.62
CA ARG A 112 -11.56 13.52 16.42
C ARG A 112 -12.21 13.95 15.11
N THR A 113 -13.52 14.23 15.12
CA THR A 113 -14.27 14.66 13.92
C THR A 113 -14.45 16.17 13.85
N THR A 114 -14.09 16.91 14.91
CA THR A 114 -14.21 18.38 14.97
C THR A 114 -13.13 19.04 14.12
N VAL A 115 -13.55 19.90 13.20
CA VAL A 115 -12.67 20.57 12.22
C VAL A 115 -11.85 21.69 12.85
N ASP A 116 -12.45 22.45 13.79
CA ASP A 116 -11.74 23.52 14.50
C ASP A 116 -10.76 22.94 15.52
N PRO A 117 -9.43 23.17 15.36
CA PRO A 117 -8.43 22.63 16.28
C PRO A 117 -8.60 23.09 17.73
N ALA A 118 -9.08 24.31 17.95
CA ALA A 118 -9.29 24.84 19.31
C ALA A 118 -10.49 24.16 19.99
N GLU A 119 -11.58 23.96 19.26
CA GLU A 119 -12.75 23.22 19.76
C GLU A 119 -12.41 21.74 19.96
N SER A 120 -11.66 21.12 19.03
CA SER A 120 -11.17 19.73 19.16
C SER A 120 -10.32 19.55 20.43
N ALA A 121 -9.36 20.45 20.68
CA ALA A 121 -8.52 20.41 21.87
C ALA A 121 -9.37 20.54 23.15
N ALA A 122 -10.36 21.43 23.17
CA ALA A 122 -11.26 21.61 24.32
C ALA A 122 -12.12 20.35 24.60
N LEU A 123 -12.59 19.67 23.57
CA LEU A 123 -13.34 18.42 23.71
C LEU A 123 -12.46 17.28 24.24
N PHE A 124 -11.20 17.19 23.78
CA PHE A 124 -10.24 16.23 24.35
C PHE A 124 -9.93 16.55 25.81
N ASP A 125 -9.78 17.83 26.17
CA ASP A 125 -9.60 18.23 27.57
C ASP A 125 -10.82 17.87 28.42
N GLU A 126 -12.05 18.07 27.93
CA GLU A 126 -13.27 17.65 28.61
C GLU A 126 -13.29 16.13 28.83
N ALA A 127 -12.92 15.34 27.80
CA ALA A 127 -12.84 13.88 27.88
C ALA A 127 -11.80 13.44 28.94
N LEU A 128 -10.59 14.00 28.89
CA LEU A 128 -9.52 13.67 29.83
C LEU A 128 -9.85 14.08 31.27
N ASN A 129 -10.61 15.15 31.48
CA ASN A 129 -11.06 15.59 32.80
C ASN A 129 -12.10 14.66 33.45
N LEU A 130 -12.66 13.69 32.74
CA LEU A 130 -13.50 12.63 33.32
C LEU A 130 -12.69 11.63 34.15
N TRP A 131 -11.39 11.55 33.92
CA TRP A 131 -10.48 10.65 34.63
C TRP A 131 -10.11 11.25 36.00
N ARG A 132 -10.46 10.54 37.06
CA ARG A 132 -10.23 10.95 38.46
C ARG A 132 -9.16 10.11 39.16
N GLY A 133 -8.60 9.12 38.47
CA GLY A 133 -7.59 8.20 38.98
C GLY A 133 -7.51 6.95 38.14
N GLU A 134 -6.99 5.89 38.70
CA GLU A 134 -6.94 4.56 38.10
C GLU A 134 -8.37 4.03 37.92
N PRO A 135 -8.79 3.63 36.70
CA PRO A 135 -10.13 3.08 36.47
C PRO A 135 -10.42 1.87 37.36
N PHE A 136 -11.59 1.85 37.98
CA PHE A 136 -12.01 0.75 38.86
C PHE A 136 -11.04 0.48 40.03
N ALA A 137 -10.40 1.51 40.60
CA ALA A 137 -9.29 1.42 41.54
C ALA A 137 -9.44 0.39 42.67
N SER A 138 -10.67 0.15 43.09
CA SER A 138 -10.98 -0.78 44.19
C SER A 138 -11.38 -2.19 43.74
N LEU A 139 -11.31 -2.50 42.43
CA LEU A 139 -11.73 -3.78 41.85
C LEU A 139 -10.52 -4.52 41.30
N ASP A 140 -10.29 -5.74 41.82
CA ASP A 140 -9.09 -6.50 41.50
C ASP A 140 -9.46 -7.92 41.02
N THR A 141 -9.81 -8.05 39.73
CA THR A 141 -9.90 -9.35 39.07
C THR A 141 -9.14 -9.24 37.70
N PRO A 142 -8.68 -10.37 37.14
CA PRO A 142 -7.95 -10.35 35.86
C PRO A 142 -8.69 -9.60 34.75
N TRP A 143 -10.02 -9.70 34.71
CA TRP A 143 -10.82 -8.97 33.71
C TRP A 143 -10.74 -7.45 33.92
N PHE A 144 -10.89 -6.96 35.18
CA PHE A 144 -10.76 -5.52 35.46
C PHE A 144 -9.35 -5.01 35.21
N THR A 145 -8.31 -5.81 35.47
CA THR A 145 -6.92 -5.47 35.17
C THR A 145 -6.71 -5.29 33.64
N ASN A 146 -7.23 -6.22 32.85
CA ASN A 146 -7.12 -6.13 31.39
C ASN A 146 -7.86 -4.90 30.81
N VAL A 147 -9.11 -4.66 31.26
CA VAL A 147 -9.88 -3.48 30.83
C VAL A 147 -9.17 -2.19 31.25
N ARG A 148 -8.61 -2.14 32.45
CA ARG A 148 -7.84 -0.98 32.96
C ARG A 148 -6.63 -0.70 32.07
N THR A 149 -5.83 -1.72 31.76
CA THR A 149 -4.68 -1.59 30.88
C THR A 149 -5.08 -1.05 29.51
N SER A 150 -6.14 -1.57 28.91
CA SER A 150 -6.66 -1.07 27.63
C SER A 150 -7.09 0.39 27.71
N LEU A 151 -7.80 0.77 28.78
CA LEU A 151 -8.25 2.16 28.98
C LEU A 151 -7.09 3.13 29.20
N GLU A 152 -6.01 2.71 29.87
CA GLU A 152 -4.81 3.54 30.07
C GLU A 152 -4.06 3.77 28.74
N VAL A 153 -3.96 2.74 27.88
CA VAL A 153 -3.40 2.89 26.54
C VAL A 153 -4.26 3.85 25.71
N GLU A 154 -5.58 3.70 25.75
CA GLU A 154 -6.50 4.62 25.05
C GLU A 154 -6.37 6.05 25.58
N ARG A 155 -6.35 6.26 26.91
CA ARG A 155 -6.12 7.56 27.54
C ARG A 155 -4.85 8.22 27.01
N PHE A 156 -3.75 7.47 26.95
CA PHE A 156 -2.48 7.98 26.44
C PHE A 156 -2.56 8.39 24.97
N SER A 157 -3.22 7.58 24.14
CA SER A 157 -3.50 7.94 22.75
C SER A 157 -4.30 9.25 22.63
N VAL A 158 -5.30 9.45 23.47
CA VAL A 158 -6.11 10.68 23.52
C VAL A 158 -5.28 11.89 23.97
N VAL A 159 -4.32 11.71 24.87
CA VAL A 159 -3.37 12.77 25.26
C VAL A 159 -2.53 13.20 24.06
N LEU A 160 -2.05 12.25 23.25
CA LEU A 160 -1.30 12.56 22.03
C LEU A 160 -2.17 13.30 20.99
N ASP A 161 -3.41 12.86 20.78
CA ASP A 161 -4.35 13.52 19.87
C ASP A 161 -4.69 14.95 20.33
N ARG A 162 -4.90 15.16 21.63
CA ARG A 162 -5.11 16.49 22.23
C ARG A 162 -3.91 17.40 22.01
N ASN A 163 -2.69 16.89 22.17
CA ASN A 163 -1.48 17.68 21.96
C ASN A 163 -1.35 18.12 20.50
N ASP A 164 -1.68 17.24 19.53
CA ASP A 164 -1.68 17.60 18.12
C ASP A 164 -2.73 18.68 17.80
N ALA A 165 -3.93 18.58 18.37
CA ALA A 165 -4.97 19.60 18.26
C ALA A 165 -4.53 20.94 18.87
N ALA A 166 -3.90 20.93 20.05
CA ALA A 166 -3.39 22.12 20.72
C ALA A 166 -2.25 22.78 19.92
N LEU A 167 -1.35 21.98 19.31
CA LEU A 167 -0.31 22.48 18.40
C LEU A 167 -0.92 23.13 17.16
N ALA A 168 -1.96 22.53 16.59
CA ALA A 168 -2.67 23.07 15.44
C ALA A 168 -3.45 24.36 15.79
N ALA A 169 -4.00 24.44 17.01
CA ALA A 169 -4.67 25.63 17.56
C ALA A 169 -3.71 26.78 17.94
N GLY A 170 -2.39 26.55 17.89
CA GLY A 170 -1.40 27.57 18.25
C GLY A 170 -1.06 27.64 19.76
N HIS A 171 -1.52 26.70 20.57
CA HIS A 171 -1.30 26.66 22.01
C HIS A 171 0.07 26.09 22.43
N HIS A 172 1.07 26.17 21.56
CA HIS A 172 2.37 25.51 21.69
C HIS A 172 3.09 25.89 22.98
N ALA A 173 3.10 27.19 23.40
CA ALA A 173 3.79 27.63 24.59
C ALA A 173 3.21 27.04 25.88
N GLN A 174 1.90 26.77 25.89
CA GLN A 174 1.17 26.26 27.06
C GLN A 174 1.49 24.78 27.32
N ILE A 175 1.70 23.99 26.28
CA ILE A 175 1.88 22.52 26.39
C ILE A 175 3.35 22.06 26.52
N VAL A 176 4.35 22.95 26.32
CA VAL A 176 5.78 22.57 26.42
C VAL A 176 6.10 21.91 27.76
N GLY A 177 5.58 22.43 28.88
CA GLY A 177 5.84 21.88 30.22
C GLY A 177 5.25 20.48 30.41
N GLU A 178 4.02 20.28 29.91
CA GLU A 178 3.30 19.00 29.96
C GLU A 178 4.02 17.95 29.08
N LEU A 179 4.37 18.33 27.84
CA LEU A 179 5.10 17.46 26.92
C LEU A 179 6.48 17.06 27.46
N THR A 180 7.21 18.01 28.09
CA THR A 180 8.50 17.71 28.71
C THR A 180 8.35 16.69 29.87
N THR A 181 7.28 16.82 30.64
CA THR A 181 7.00 15.88 31.74
C THR A 181 6.58 14.50 31.22
N ALA A 182 5.69 14.48 30.22
CA ALA A 182 5.22 13.24 29.57
C ALA A 182 6.39 12.48 28.92
N LEU A 183 7.32 13.16 28.23
CA LEU A 183 8.48 12.53 27.61
C LEU A 183 9.48 11.92 28.63
N ARG A 184 9.49 12.39 29.88
CA ARG A 184 10.27 11.73 30.94
C ARG A 184 9.64 10.41 31.40
N VAL A 185 8.30 10.31 31.35
CA VAL A 185 7.56 9.09 31.71
C VAL A 185 7.60 8.08 30.57
N HIS A 186 7.54 8.56 29.33
CA HIS A 186 7.59 7.77 28.10
C HIS A 186 8.82 8.16 27.25
N PRO A 187 10.04 7.78 27.67
CA PRO A 187 11.28 8.32 27.12
C PRO A 187 11.61 7.88 25.70
N LEU A 188 10.91 6.87 25.18
CA LEU A 188 11.09 6.32 23.84
C LEU A 188 9.88 6.62 22.92
N ASP A 189 8.91 7.43 23.36
CA ASP A 189 7.79 7.79 22.51
C ASP A 189 8.17 8.90 21.52
N GLU A 190 8.33 8.53 20.28
CA GLU A 190 8.76 9.43 19.21
C GLU A 190 7.70 10.45 18.81
N ARG A 191 6.39 10.14 18.96
CA ARG A 191 5.30 11.09 18.70
C ARG A 191 5.32 12.22 19.74
N LEU A 192 5.51 11.90 21.03
CA LEU A 192 5.72 12.90 22.08
C LEU A 192 6.95 13.77 21.82
N ALA A 193 8.07 13.15 21.40
CA ALA A 193 9.27 13.89 21.08
C ALA A 193 9.04 14.86 19.91
N ALA A 194 8.38 14.43 18.84
CA ALA A 194 8.03 15.28 17.71
C ALA A 194 7.10 16.43 18.11
N GLN A 195 6.10 16.17 18.95
CA GLN A 195 5.20 17.20 19.50
C GLN A 195 5.97 18.21 20.34
N LEU A 196 6.87 17.76 21.22
CA LEU A 196 7.71 18.65 22.05
C LEU A 196 8.60 19.52 21.18
N MET A 197 9.28 18.93 20.19
CA MET A 197 10.14 19.66 19.26
C MET A 197 9.38 20.78 18.53
N LEU A 198 8.18 20.48 18.02
CA LEU A 198 7.35 21.47 17.33
C LEU A 198 6.86 22.56 18.29
N ALA A 199 6.45 22.19 19.52
CA ALA A 199 6.04 23.14 20.55
C ALA A 199 7.17 24.09 20.94
N GLN A 200 8.38 23.57 21.16
CA GLN A 200 9.58 24.35 21.46
C GLN A 200 9.94 25.27 20.30
N TYR A 201 10.00 24.76 19.09
CA TYR A 201 10.32 25.54 17.90
C TYR A 201 9.36 26.71 17.68
N ARG A 202 8.04 26.44 17.69
CA ARG A 202 7.01 27.46 17.53
C ARG A 202 6.93 28.47 18.68
N SER A 203 7.52 28.12 19.84
CA SER A 203 7.73 29.03 20.98
C SER A 203 9.03 29.80 20.90
N GLY A 204 9.76 29.77 19.77
CA GLY A 204 11.05 30.46 19.57
C GLY A 204 12.25 29.77 20.20
N ARG A 205 12.12 28.52 20.67
CA ARG A 205 13.14 27.74 21.38
C ARG A 205 13.78 26.70 20.47
N GLN A 206 14.27 27.14 19.29
CA GLN A 206 14.82 26.26 18.25
C GLN A 206 15.98 25.39 18.75
N ALA A 207 16.89 25.93 19.54
CA ALA A 207 18.02 25.17 20.05
C ALA A 207 17.58 23.97 20.91
N GLU A 208 16.57 24.17 21.76
CA GLU A 208 16.01 23.10 22.60
C GLU A 208 15.27 22.04 21.78
N ALA A 209 14.56 22.45 20.71
CA ALA A 209 13.91 21.52 19.81
C ALA A 209 14.92 20.58 19.11
N LEU A 210 16.03 21.15 18.62
CA LEU A 210 17.10 20.37 17.99
C LEU A 210 17.83 19.47 19.01
N ASP A 211 17.91 19.89 20.27
CA ASP A 211 18.50 19.10 21.35
C ASP A 211 17.59 17.93 21.76
N THR A 212 16.27 18.14 21.79
CA THR A 212 15.27 17.10 22.02
C THR A 212 15.40 15.98 20.99
N PHE A 213 15.60 16.32 19.69
CA PHE A 213 15.84 15.32 18.63
C PHE A 213 17.11 14.51 18.88
N ARG A 214 18.24 15.20 19.20
CA ARG A 214 19.51 14.51 19.45
C ARG A 214 19.39 13.54 20.61
N GLN A 215 18.81 13.99 21.73
CA GLN A 215 18.60 13.13 22.91
C GLN A 215 17.71 11.93 22.60
N MET A 216 16.63 12.11 21.82
CA MET A 216 15.77 11.01 21.41
C MET A 216 16.51 10.03 20.50
N ARG A 217 17.20 10.52 19.49
CA ARG A 217 18.00 9.67 18.58
C ARG A 217 19.03 8.85 19.36
N ASP A 218 19.80 9.51 20.24
CA ASP A 218 20.85 8.84 20.99
C ASP A 218 20.27 7.74 21.90
N ARG A 219 19.10 7.97 22.52
CA ARG A 219 18.38 6.94 23.29
C ARG A 219 17.86 5.80 22.42
N LEU A 220 17.27 6.09 21.24
CA LEU A 220 16.79 5.05 20.34
C LEU A 220 17.94 4.15 19.88
N VAL A 221 19.11 4.74 19.60
CA VAL A 221 20.30 3.98 19.25
C VAL A 221 20.85 3.18 20.43
N GLU A 222 20.93 3.77 21.64
CA GLU A 222 21.50 3.12 22.81
C GLU A 222 20.59 2.01 23.38
N GLU A 223 19.26 2.24 23.45
CA GLU A 223 18.33 1.32 24.12
C GLU A 223 17.68 0.31 23.15
N LEU A 224 17.45 0.71 21.89
CA LEU A 224 16.76 -0.13 20.90
C LEU A 224 17.62 -0.48 19.67
N GLY A 225 18.74 0.20 19.45
CA GLY A 225 19.60 -0.02 18.29
C GLY A 225 18.98 0.45 16.97
N VAL A 226 18.04 1.40 17.00
CA VAL A 226 17.32 1.89 15.83
C VAL A 226 17.51 3.39 15.61
N ASP A 227 17.42 3.84 14.35
CA ASP A 227 17.37 5.25 14.00
C ASP A 227 15.96 5.83 14.23
N PRO A 228 15.83 7.17 14.41
CA PRO A 228 14.56 7.85 14.54
C PRO A 228 13.60 7.55 13.40
N SER A 229 12.31 7.35 13.72
CA SER A 229 11.26 7.09 12.75
C SER A 229 11.08 8.23 11.72
N PRO A 230 10.51 7.94 10.53
CA PRO A 230 10.26 8.95 9.52
C PRO A 230 9.45 10.16 10.01
N PRO A 231 8.39 10.02 10.85
CA PRO A 231 7.66 11.16 11.40
C PRO A 231 8.51 12.08 12.27
N LEU A 232 9.36 11.52 13.14
CA LEU A 232 10.26 12.30 14.00
C LEU A 232 11.34 13.00 13.17
N SER A 233 11.92 12.30 12.19
CA SER A 233 12.88 12.87 11.24
C SER A 233 12.27 13.99 10.39
N ALA A 234 11.01 13.84 9.95
CA ALA A 234 10.28 14.88 9.23
C ALA A 234 9.99 16.12 10.11
N ALA A 235 9.70 15.94 11.40
CA ALA A 235 9.57 17.05 12.33
C ALA A 235 10.90 17.82 12.49
N TYR A 236 12.01 17.10 12.56
CA TYR A 236 13.35 17.70 12.59
C TYR A 236 13.67 18.49 11.32
N GLN A 237 13.41 17.95 10.13
CA GLN A 237 13.60 18.65 8.86
C GLN A 237 12.76 19.91 8.74
N ARG A 238 11.47 19.87 9.13
CA ARG A 238 10.61 21.06 9.16
C ARG A 238 11.18 22.18 10.03
N ILE A 239 11.81 21.84 11.16
CA ILE A 239 12.45 22.81 12.04
C ILE A 239 13.70 23.41 11.40
N LEU A 240 14.49 22.63 10.67
CA LEU A 240 15.67 23.10 9.93
C LEU A 240 15.27 24.00 8.76
N ASP A 241 14.21 23.67 8.02
CA ASP A 241 13.72 24.44 6.88
C ASP A 241 12.98 25.75 7.28
N GLY A 242 12.84 26.02 8.56
CA GLY A 242 12.31 27.26 9.09
C GLY A 242 10.77 27.35 9.07
N ASP A 243 10.05 26.23 9.08
CA ASP A 243 8.57 26.12 9.14
C ASP A 243 7.82 27.12 8.23
N ARG A 244 8.42 27.50 7.08
CA ARG A 244 7.85 28.47 6.12
C ARG A 244 6.59 27.96 5.42
N ASN A 245 6.23 26.70 5.64
CA ASN A 245 5.03 26.03 5.15
C ASN A 245 4.20 25.45 6.31
N ALA A 246 3.78 26.30 7.26
CA ALA A 246 2.59 25.95 8.01
C ALA A 246 1.42 26.04 7.00
N PRO A 247 0.76 24.94 6.62
CA PRO A 247 -0.42 25.06 5.81
C PRO A 247 -1.45 25.88 6.61
N PRO A 248 -2.18 26.84 5.97
CA PRO A 248 -3.37 27.38 6.59
C PRO A 248 -4.24 26.18 6.98
N ALA A 249 -4.93 26.30 8.11
CA ALA A 249 -5.83 25.27 8.61
C ALA A 249 -6.76 24.81 7.47
N VAL A 250 -6.38 23.72 6.82
CA VAL A 250 -7.23 23.06 5.84
C VAL A 250 -8.16 22.20 6.67
N ALA A 251 -9.44 22.57 6.61
CA ALA A 251 -10.54 21.78 7.11
C ALA A 251 -10.32 20.31 6.66
N ARG A 252 -9.94 19.47 7.58
CA ARG A 252 -10.05 18.02 7.38
C ARG A 252 -11.53 17.69 7.51
N THR A 253 -12.20 17.59 6.37
CA THR A 253 -13.43 16.82 6.29
C THR A 253 -13.19 15.44 6.88
N ALA A 254 -14.12 15.02 7.71
CA ALA A 254 -14.18 13.74 8.38
C ALA A 254 -13.93 12.57 7.41
N GLU A 255 -13.42 11.48 8.00
CA GLU A 255 -13.09 10.19 7.44
C GLU A 255 -11.64 10.07 6.97
N ALA A 256 -10.80 9.54 7.88
CA ALA A 256 -9.71 8.70 7.44
C ALA A 256 -10.33 7.36 7.02
N PRO A 257 -10.40 7.02 5.73
CA PRO A 257 -10.54 5.63 5.34
C PRO A 257 -9.29 4.92 5.89
N ALA A 258 -9.48 3.70 6.40
CA ALA A 258 -8.37 2.77 6.63
C ALA A 258 -7.40 2.86 5.45
N ALA A 259 -6.10 2.89 5.75
CA ALA A 259 -5.04 3.12 4.79
C ALA A 259 -5.28 2.34 3.50
N GLN A 260 -5.92 2.97 2.54
CA GLN A 260 -5.73 2.62 1.15
C GLN A 260 -4.25 2.87 0.89
N PRO A 261 -3.51 1.94 0.28
CA PRO A 261 -2.24 2.32 -0.29
C PRO A 261 -2.52 3.57 -1.12
N PRO A 262 -1.75 4.66 -0.96
CA PRO A 262 -2.07 5.92 -1.60
C PRO A 262 -2.31 5.63 -3.08
N ALA A 263 -3.40 6.13 -3.63
CA ALA A 263 -3.53 6.26 -5.08
C ALA A 263 -2.20 6.83 -5.52
N ALA A 264 -1.49 6.13 -6.41
CA ALA A 264 -0.08 6.35 -6.67
C ALA A 264 0.15 7.85 -6.83
N ALA A 265 0.83 8.46 -5.86
CA ALA A 265 1.00 9.90 -5.84
C ALA A 265 1.69 10.28 -7.15
N LEU A 266 1.05 11.10 -7.96
CA LEU A 266 1.60 11.53 -9.24
C LEU A 266 3.04 12.02 -9.02
N PRO A 267 4.01 11.67 -9.88
CA PRO A 267 5.40 12.03 -9.70
C PRO A 267 5.54 13.54 -9.56
N ARG A 268 5.96 14.04 -8.40
CA ARG A 268 6.25 15.47 -8.21
C ARG A 268 7.52 15.82 -8.97
N ARG A 269 7.40 16.69 -9.97
CA ARG A 269 8.57 17.21 -10.67
C ARG A 269 9.11 18.46 -9.95
N MET A 270 10.43 18.54 -9.82
CA MET A 270 11.15 19.60 -9.11
C MET A 270 11.24 20.91 -9.90
N THR A 271 10.87 20.89 -11.18
CA THR A 271 11.01 22.05 -12.08
C THR A 271 9.68 22.72 -12.34
N THR A 272 9.66 24.05 -12.39
CA THR A 272 8.48 24.89 -12.67
C THR A 272 7.83 24.51 -14.02
N PHE A 273 6.48 24.51 -14.03
CA PHE A 273 5.68 24.41 -15.25
C PHE A 273 5.49 25.82 -15.80
N VAL A 274 5.80 26.04 -17.08
CA VAL A 274 5.78 27.37 -17.70
C VAL A 274 4.73 27.44 -18.80
N GLY A 275 3.86 28.45 -18.72
CA GLY A 275 2.83 28.75 -19.71
C GLY A 275 1.71 27.70 -19.80
N ARG A 276 1.05 27.62 -20.96
CA ARG A 276 0.09 26.56 -21.35
C ARG A 276 -1.23 26.52 -20.56
N GLN A 277 -1.65 27.62 -19.93
CA GLN A 277 -2.95 27.68 -19.25
C GLN A 277 -4.12 27.40 -20.21
N ALA A 278 -4.04 27.86 -21.45
CA ALA A 278 -5.06 27.61 -22.45
C ALA A 278 -5.16 26.14 -22.84
N GLU A 279 -4.02 25.45 -22.95
CA GLU A 279 -3.97 24.01 -23.25
C GLU A 279 -4.49 23.19 -22.06
N VAL A 280 -4.13 23.56 -20.83
CA VAL A 280 -4.66 22.92 -19.60
C VAL A 280 -6.18 23.00 -19.57
N GLU A 281 -6.74 24.21 -19.81
CA GLU A 281 -8.19 24.43 -19.83
C GLU A 281 -8.86 23.67 -20.99
N GLY A 282 -8.28 23.71 -22.19
CA GLY A 282 -8.78 22.98 -23.35
C GLY A 282 -8.81 21.46 -23.15
N ILE A 283 -7.81 20.89 -22.46
CA ILE A 283 -7.79 19.46 -22.11
C ILE A 283 -8.84 19.16 -21.06
N ARG A 284 -9.01 20.03 -20.07
CA ARG A 284 -10.06 19.88 -19.05
C ARG A 284 -11.45 19.86 -19.66
N GLU A 285 -11.72 20.74 -20.62
CA GLU A 285 -12.98 20.78 -21.39
C GLU A 285 -13.14 19.51 -22.24
N ALA A 286 -12.08 19.06 -22.91
CA ALA A 286 -12.10 17.83 -23.71
C ALA A 286 -12.41 16.59 -22.84
N LEU A 287 -11.82 16.48 -21.65
CA LEU A 287 -12.06 15.38 -20.70
C LEU A 287 -13.49 15.39 -20.15
N SER A 288 -14.07 16.58 -19.96
CA SER A 288 -15.47 16.70 -19.55
C SER A 288 -16.45 16.25 -20.62
N GLY A 289 -16.04 16.24 -21.87
CA GLY A 289 -16.90 15.97 -23.04
C GLY A 289 -16.79 14.54 -23.60
N GLY A 290 -15.90 13.68 -23.11
CA GLY A 290 -15.74 12.30 -23.61
C GLY A 290 -14.81 11.42 -22.79
N PRO A 291 -14.88 10.10 -22.95
CA PRO A 291 -14.15 9.17 -22.11
C PRO A 291 -12.67 9.00 -22.49
N LEU A 292 -12.26 9.49 -23.69
CA LEU A 292 -10.88 9.36 -24.18
C LEU A 292 -10.41 10.66 -24.78
N VAL A 293 -9.29 11.17 -24.24
CA VAL A 293 -8.55 12.30 -24.79
C VAL A 293 -7.12 11.85 -25.08
N THR A 294 -6.63 12.10 -26.30
CA THR A 294 -5.26 11.79 -26.68
C THR A 294 -4.49 13.07 -26.97
N LEU A 295 -3.44 13.32 -26.17
CA LEU A 295 -2.50 14.40 -26.41
C LEU A 295 -1.53 14.01 -27.52
N THR A 296 -1.62 14.65 -28.67
CA THR A 296 -0.73 14.35 -29.82
C THR A 296 0.30 15.45 -30.03
N GLY A 297 1.44 15.10 -30.56
CA GLY A 297 2.49 16.05 -30.90
C GLY A 297 3.89 15.43 -30.96
N VAL A 298 4.85 16.20 -31.40
CA VAL A 298 6.22 15.74 -31.56
C VAL A 298 6.88 15.34 -30.25
N GLY A 299 7.91 14.48 -30.33
CA GLY A 299 8.72 14.14 -29.16
C GLY A 299 9.33 15.38 -28.50
N GLY A 300 9.41 15.43 -27.20
CA GLY A 300 9.99 16.56 -26.47
C GLY A 300 9.14 17.83 -26.39
N VAL A 301 7.90 17.82 -26.93
CA VAL A 301 6.97 18.96 -26.84
C VAL A 301 6.35 19.13 -25.45
N GLY A 302 6.46 18.13 -24.56
CA GLY A 302 5.97 18.18 -23.17
C GLY A 302 4.59 17.59 -22.96
N LYS A 303 4.14 16.62 -23.76
CA LYS A 303 2.84 15.91 -23.62
C LYS A 303 2.66 15.32 -22.24
N THR A 304 3.61 14.50 -21.80
CA THR A 304 3.59 13.84 -20.47
C THR A 304 3.51 14.86 -19.34
N ARG A 305 4.28 15.95 -19.43
CA ARG A 305 4.28 17.00 -18.42
C ARG A 305 2.93 17.72 -18.35
N LEU A 306 2.35 18.00 -19.50
CA LEU A 306 1.03 18.63 -19.59
C LEU A 306 -0.08 17.69 -19.07
N ALA A 307 -0.03 16.40 -19.39
CA ALA A 307 -0.95 15.41 -18.83
C ALA A 307 -0.91 15.34 -17.29
N LEU A 308 0.29 15.34 -16.70
CA LEU A 308 0.46 15.34 -15.24
C LEU A 308 -0.02 16.65 -14.60
N GLU A 309 0.21 17.79 -15.23
CA GLU A 309 -0.27 19.08 -14.74
C GLU A 309 -1.79 19.16 -14.74
N VAL A 310 -2.43 18.73 -15.83
CA VAL A 310 -3.90 18.62 -15.91
C VAL A 310 -4.43 17.69 -14.81
N ALA A 311 -3.81 16.53 -14.65
CA ALA A 311 -4.22 15.56 -13.65
C ALA A 311 -4.10 16.09 -12.22
N ALA A 312 -3.08 16.89 -11.92
CA ALA A 312 -2.93 17.55 -10.62
C ALA A 312 -4.06 18.54 -10.32
N HIS A 313 -4.62 19.18 -11.37
CA HIS A 313 -5.72 20.14 -11.22
C HIS A 313 -7.10 19.50 -11.12
N ILE A 314 -7.32 18.34 -11.77
CA ILE A 314 -8.65 17.72 -11.85
C ILE A 314 -8.77 16.41 -11.07
N GLY A 315 -7.68 15.92 -10.47
CA GLY A 315 -7.65 14.61 -9.80
C GLY A 315 -8.66 14.47 -8.67
N GLU A 316 -8.95 15.54 -7.95
CA GLU A 316 -9.95 15.56 -6.86
C GLU A 316 -11.39 15.37 -7.36
N SER A 317 -11.66 15.57 -8.65
CA SER A 317 -13.00 15.36 -9.23
C SER A 317 -13.31 13.88 -9.54
N PHE A 318 -12.33 12.99 -9.44
CA PHE A 318 -12.50 11.56 -9.65
C PHE A 318 -12.52 10.83 -8.30
N GLY A 319 -13.62 10.17 -7.99
CA GLY A 319 -13.83 9.53 -6.70
C GLY A 319 -12.79 8.46 -6.33
N ASP A 320 -12.23 7.76 -7.31
CA ASP A 320 -11.15 6.78 -7.14
C ASP A 320 -9.76 7.34 -7.55
N GLY A 321 -9.65 8.64 -7.80
CA GLY A 321 -8.39 9.37 -8.04
C GLY A 321 -7.81 9.25 -9.44
N VAL A 322 -6.48 9.39 -9.55
CA VAL A 322 -5.72 9.37 -10.80
C VAL A 322 -4.68 8.26 -10.77
N VAL A 323 -4.55 7.54 -11.87
CA VAL A 323 -3.53 6.49 -12.05
C VAL A 323 -2.70 6.79 -13.29
N LEU A 324 -1.37 6.72 -13.14
CA LEU A 324 -0.41 6.88 -14.25
C LEU A 324 0.15 5.51 -14.64
N CYS A 325 0.04 5.20 -15.93
CA CYS A 325 0.69 4.05 -16.56
C CYS A 325 1.70 4.54 -17.60
N GLU A 326 3.00 4.40 -17.32
CA GLU A 326 4.08 4.73 -18.25
C GLU A 326 4.37 3.51 -19.15
N LEU A 327 4.09 3.58 -20.45
CA LEU A 327 4.38 2.48 -21.39
C LEU A 327 5.82 2.50 -21.94
N ALA A 328 6.58 3.57 -21.70
CA ALA A 328 7.95 3.70 -22.21
C ALA A 328 8.88 2.51 -21.90
N PRO A 329 8.80 1.83 -20.73
CA PRO A 329 9.60 0.63 -20.44
C PRO A 329 9.10 -0.64 -21.11
N VAL A 330 7.85 -0.68 -21.59
CA VAL A 330 7.18 -1.87 -22.12
C VAL A 330 7.61 -2.09 -23.57
N ASN A 331 8.13 -3.28 -23.91
CA ASN A 331 8.64 -3.57 -25.26
C ASN A 331 7.75 -4.52 -26.08
N ALA A 332 6.74 -5.13 -25.45
CA ALA A 332 5.82 -6.06 -26.12
C ALA A 332 4.38 -5.67 -25.88
N GLY A 333 3.54 -5.71 -26.92
CA GLY A 333 2.11 -5.37 -26.80
C GLY A 333 1.36 -6.26 -25.81
N SER A 334 1.74 -7.52 -25.66
CA SER A 334 1.18 -8.45 -24.69
C SER A 334 1.43 -8.06 -23.22
N ALA A 335 2.39 -7.19 -22.95
CA ALA A 335 2.70 -6.73 -21.59
C ALA A 335 1.96 -5.45 -21.18
N ILE A 336 1.17 -4.82 -22.05
CA ILE A 336 0.44 -3.57 -21.74
C ILE A 336 -0.57 -3.81 -20.61
N GLY A 337 -1.34 -4.89 -20.67
CA GLY A 337 -2.28 -5.25 -19.61
C GLY A 337 -1.60 -5.41 -18.25
N HIS A 338 -0.42 -6.02 -18.22
CA HIS A 338 0.38 -6.14 -17.01
C HIS A 338 0.90 -4.78 -16.51
N ALA A 339 1.29 -3.88 -17.41
CA ALA A 339 1.72 -2.52 -17.02
C ALA A 339 0.57 -1.71 -16.42
N VAL A 340 -0.62 -1.77 -17.02
CA VAL A 340 -1.83 -1.12 -16.47
C VAL A 340 -2.22 -1.77 -15.14
N ALA A 341 -2.19 -3.10 -15.03
CA ALA A 341 -2.48 -3.81 -13.79
C ALA A 341 -1.49 -3.43 -12.68
N ALA A 342 -0.19 -3.34 -12.99
CA ALA A 342 0.83 -2.90 -12.03
C ALA A 342 0.59 -1.47 -11.55
N ALA A 343 0.24 -0.54 -12.45
CA ALA A 343 -0.11 0.83 -12.10
C ALA A 343 -1.35 0.92 -11.21
N LEU A 344 -2.30 0.01 -11.38
CA LEU A 344 -3.52 -0.12 -10.56
C LEU A 344 -3.31 -0.98 -9.30
N HIS A 345 -2.12 -1.53 -9.08
CA HIS A 345 -1.81 -2.50 -8.02
C HIS A 345 -2.74 -3.73 -8.06
N LEU A 346 -3.01 -4.22 -9.27
CA LEU A 346 -3.87 -5.40 -9.50
C LEU A 346 -3.04 -6.64 -9.73
N GLN A 347 -3.57 -7.77 -9.27
CA GLN A 347 -3.12 -9.10 -9.68
C GLN A 347 -4.15 -9.72 -10.63
N GLN A 348 -3.70 -10.64 -11.48
CA GLN A 348 -4.57 -11.31 -12.43
C GLN A 348 -5.63 -12.14 -11.69
N ARG A 349 -6.89 -11.92 -12.06
CA ARG A 349 -8.02 -12.63 -11.47
C ARG A 349 -8.08 -14.07 -11.97
N GLN A 350 -8.42 -15.00 -11.06
CA GLN A 350 -8.64 -16.40 -11.41
C GLN A 350 -9.66 -16.56 -12.54
N GLY A 351 -9.29 -17.30 -13.60
CA GLY A 351 -10.15 -17.57 -14.74
C GLY A 351 -10.28 -16.44 -15.76
N LEU A 352 -9.59 -15.32 -15.57
CA LEU A 352 -9.55 -14.20 -16.51
C LEU A 352 -8.10 -13.95 -16.98
N ASP A 353 -7.97 -13.46 -18.22
CA ASP A 353 -6.70 -12.86 -18.63
C ASP A 353 -6.47 -11.52 -17.94
N ILE A 354 -5.26 -11.00 -18.01
CA ILE A 354 -4.88 -9.76 -17.32
C ILE A 354 -5.68 -8.56 -17.84
N ASP A 355 -5.95 -8.48 -19.14
CA ASP A 355 -6.75 -7.39 -19.73
C ASP A 355 -8.19 -7.43 -19.25
N ALA A 356 -8.80 -8.62 -19.19
CA ALA A 356 -10.15 -8.80 -18.66
C ALA A 356 -10.20 -8.43 -17.17
N THR A 357 -9.17 -8.77 -16.40
CA THR A 357 -9.04 -8.38 -14.99
C THR A 357 -9.00 -6.87 -14.82
N VAL A 358 -8.19 -6.16 -15.63
CA VAL A 358 -8.12 -4.70 -15.63
C VAL A 358 -9.49 -4.08 -15.93
N ILE A 359 -10.14 -4.54 -17.00
CA ILE A 359 -11.44 -4.01 -17.43
C ILE A 359 -12.51 -4.24 -16.35
N GLU A 360 -12.55 -5.42 -15.76
CA GLU A 360 -13.52 -5.74 -14.73
C GLU A 360 -13.34 -4.88 -13.49
N TYR A 361 -12.10 -4.70 -13.01
CA TYR A 361 -11.80 -3.80 -11.92
C TYR A 361 -12.23 -2.36 -12.21
N LEU A 362 -11.88 -1.85 -13.40
CA LEU A 362 -12.18 -0.49 -13.83
C LEU A 362 -13.70 -0.25 -14.03
N SER A 363 -14.48 -1.28 -14.34
CA SER A 363 -15.92 -1.16 -14.64
C SER A 363 -16.75 -0.55 -13.50
N THR A 364 -16.27 -0.67 -12.26
CA THR A 364 -16.91 -0.17 -11.04
C THR A 364 -16.29 1.12 -10.49
N ARG A 365 -15.22 1.63 -11.11
CA ARG A 365 -14.41 2.76 -10.62
C ARG A 365 -14.71 4.06 -11.35
N GLU A 366 -14.46 5.17 -10.66
CA GLU A 366 -14.51 6.54 -11.19
C GLU A 366 -13.14 7.18 -11.07
N LEU A 367 -12.30 6.95 -12.09
CA LEU A 367 -10.91 7.39 -12.07
C LEU A 367 -10.45 7.98 -13.40
N LEU A 368 -9.37 8.78 -13.34
CA LEU A 368 -8.61 9.21 -14.51
C LEU A 368 -7.41 8.26 -14.71
N LEU A 369 -7.39 7.55 -15.83
CA LEU A 369 -6.26 6.72 -16.23
C LEU A 369 -5.39 7.47 -17.23
N ILE A 370 -4.16 7.81 -16.85
CA ILE A 370 -3.17 8.39 -17.76
C ILE A 370 -2.37 7.24 -18.35
N VAL A 371 -2.35 7.14 -19.69
CA VAL A 371 -1.54 6.16 -20.42
C VAL A 371 -0.50 6.93 -21.23
N ASP A 372 0.74 6.91 -20.76
CA ASP A 372 1.82 7.73 -21.34
C ASP A 372 2.68 6.94 -22.33
N ASN A 373 3.05 7.60 -23.42
CA ASN A 373 3.98 7.08 -24.46
C ASN A 373 3.45 5.87 -25.24
N CYS A 374 2.22 6.01 -25.81
CA CYS A 374 1.56 4.93 -26.56
C CYS A 374 2.21 4.64 -27.92
N GLU A 375 3.00 5.56 -28.48
CA GLU A 375 3.44 5.55 -29.87
C GLU A 375 4.23 4.33 -30.33
N HIS A 376 4.95 3.64 -29.43
CA HIS A 376 5.76 2.47 -29.81
C HIS A 376 4.98 1.14 -29.71
N LEU A 377 3.78 1.17 -29.12
CA LEU A 377 2.88 0.01 -28.96
C LEU A 377 1.44 0.38 -29.39
N LEU A 378 1.31 1.22 -30.41
CA LEU A 378 0.07 1.92 -30.76
C LEU A 378 -1.14 1.01 -30.87
N ASP A 379 -1.04 -0.05 -31.72
CA ASP A 379 -2.16 -0.97 -31.95
C ASP A 379 -2.61 -1.70 -30.70
N ALA A 380 -1.67 -2.15 -29.87
CA ALA A 380 -1.97 -2.88 -28.65
C ALA A 380 -2.53 -1.96 -27.54
N ALA A 381 -1.99 -0.74 -27.43
CA ALA A 381 -2.52 0.28 -26.54
C ALA A 381 -3.94 0.71 -26.95
N ALA A 382 -4.17 0.96 -28.22
CA ALA A 382 -5.48 1.29 -28.79
C ALA A 382 -6.50 0.20 -28.47
N ALA A 383 -6.18 -1.08 -28.72
CA ALA A 383 -7.07 -2.20 -28.48
C ALA A 383 -7.48 -2.34 -27.00
N LEU A 384 -6.54 -2.14 -26.05
CA LEU A 384 -6.87 -2.18 -24.63
C LEU A 384 -7.71 -0.96 -24.21
N ILE A 385 -7.31 0.25 -24.65
CA ILE A 385 -8.02 1.50 -24.34
C ILE A 385 -9.45 1.46 -24.88
N GLU A 386 -9.67 0.99 -26.10
CA GLU A 386 -10.99 0.84 -26.71
C GLU A 386 -11.89 -0.05 -25.84
N ARG A 387 -11.37 -1.19 -25.36
CA ARG A 387 -12.10 -2.09 -24.47
C ARG A 387 -12.42 -1.41 -23.13
N ILE A 388 -11.50 -0.61 -22.55
CA ILE A 388 -11.70 0.14 -21.31
C ILE A 388 -12.83 1.16 -21.50
N VAL A 389 -12.73 2.06 -22.49
CA VAL A 389 -13.70 3.16 -22.66
C VAL A 389 -15.08 2.66 -23.05
N THR A 390 -15.18 1.52 -23.72
CA THR A 390 -16.45 0.90 -24.11
C THR A 390 -17.16 0.26 -22.91
N ARG A 391 -16.42 -0.37 -22.00
CA ARG A 391 -16.99 -1.15 -20.89
C ARG A 391 -17.03 -0.42 -19.55
N CYS A 392 -16.12 0.57 -19.32
CA CYS A 392 -15.94 1.25 -18.04
C CYS A 392 -16.47 2.70 -18.13
N ARG A 393 -17.78 2.88 -17.98
CA ARG A 393 -18.48 4.17 -18.25
C ARG A 393 -18.03 5.35 -17.36
N ARG A 394 -17.39 5.10 -16.23
CA ARG A 394 -16.97 6.13 -15.26
C ARG A 394 -15.45 6.32 -15.25
N VAL A 395 -14.74 5.63 -16.14
CA VAL A 395 -13.30 5.79 -16.34
C VAL A 395 -13.08 6.74 -17.51
N THR A 396 -12.23 7.74 -17.27
CA THR A 396 -11.76 8.66 -18.30
C THR A 396 -10.29 8.34 -18.59
N VAL A 397 -9.91 8.25 -19.86
CA VAL A 397 -8.54 7.98 -20.28
C VAL A 397 -7.91 9.22 -20.87
N LEU A 398 -6.71 9.57 -20.38
CA LEU A 398 -5.85 10.61 -20.94
C LEU A 398 -4.60 9.94 -21.50
N ALA A 399 -4.54 9.75 -22.80
CA ALA A 399 -3.39 9.14 -23.49
C ALA A 399 -2.40 10.17 -24.00
N THR A 400 -1.13 9.83 -24.07
CA THR A 400 -0.14 10.61 -24.82
C THR A 400 0.47 9.76 -25.94
N SER A 401 0.59 10.33 -27.13
CA SER A 401 1.15 9.66 -28.30
C SER A 401 1.73 10.67 -29.29
N ARG A 402 2.50 10.21 -30.30
CA ARG A 402 2.91 11.05 -31.43
C ARG A 402 1.82 11.15 -32.47
N GLU A 403 0.95 10.19 -32.55
CA GLU A 403 -0.16 10.09 -33.51
C GLU A 403 -1.43 9.62 -32.77
N ALA A 404 -2.58 9.72 -33.48
CA ALA A 404 -3.85 9.27 -32.94
C ALA A 404 -3.85 7.76 -32.66
N LEU A 405 -4.58 7.33 -31.64
CA LEU A 405 -4.80 5.90 -31.34
C LEU A 405 -5.78 5.26 -32.34
N GLY A 406 -6.66 6.06 -32.96
CA GLY A 406 -7.66 5.59 -33.92
C GLY A 406 -8.85 4.88 -33.28
N VAL A 407 -9.09 5.15 -32.00
CA VAL A 407 -10.21 4.58 -31.20
C VAL A 407 -11.46 5.42 -31.43
N ASP A 408 -12.61 4.76 -31.56
CA ASP A 408 -13.91 5.46 -31.75
C ASP A 408 -14.25 6.33 -30.53
N GLY A 409 -14.65 7.57 -30.80
CA GLY A 409 -14.89 8.58 -29.76
C GLY A 409 -13.65 9.26 -29.19
N GLU A 410 -12.46 8.99 -29.75
CA GLU A 410 -11.21 9.66 -29.36
C GLU A 410 -11.27 11.16 -29.65
N ARG A 411 -10.92 11.98 -28.67
CA ARG A 411 -10.72 13.42 -28.82
C ARG A 411 -9.25 13.75 -28.91
N LEU A 412 -8.84 14.29 -30.05
CA LEU A 412 -7.45 14.66 -30.27
C LEU A 412 -7.20 16.09 -29.82
N VAL A 413 -6.21 16.26 -28.95
CA VAL A 413 -5.68 17.56 -28.56
C VAL A 413 -4.23 17.63 -29.02
N VAL A 414 -3.98 18.47 -30.02
CA VAL A 414 -2.64 18.68 -30.53
C VAL A 414 -1.90 19.63 -29.59
N VAL A 415 -0.79 19.16 -29.03
CA VAL A 415 0.08 19.96 -28.14
C VAL A 415 1.07 20.75 -29.03
N PRO A 416 0.93 22.07 -29.12
CA PRO A 416 1.84 22.88 -29.91
C PRO A 416 3.19 23.07 -29.16
N PRO A 417 4.26 23.50 -29.88
CA PRO A 417 5.43 24.07 -29.21
C PRO A 417 5.07 25.29 -28.36
N LEU A 418 5.96 25.68 -27.44
CA LEU A 418 5.75 26.89 -26.65
C LEU A 418 5.73 28.14 -27.52
N GLY A 419 4.88 29.10 -27.16
CA GLY A 419 4.91 30.45 -27.72
C GLY A 419 6.23 31.14 -27.40
N ALA A 420 6.55 32.19 -28.14
CA ALA A 420 7.86 32.88 -28.03
C ALA A 420 8.12 33.40 -26.60
N GLU A 421 7.09 33.92 -25.93
CA GLU A 421 7.18 34.47 -24.57
C GLU A 421 7.43 33.33 -23.55
N ASP A 422 6.62 32.27 -23.57
CA ASP A 422 6.77 31.11 -22.67
C ASP A 422 8.09 30.37 -22.89
N ALA A 423 8.53 30.26 -24.16
CA ALA A 423 9.81 29.68 -24.52
C ALA A 423 10.99 30.47 -23.93
N ALA A 424 10.92 31.79 -23.94
CA ALA A 424 11.94 32.66 -23.35
C ALA A 424 11.93 32.58 -21.82
N VAL A 425 10.74 32.51 -21.20
CA VAL A 425 10.59 32.32 -19.74
C VAL A 425 11.18 30.97 -19.33
N LEU A 426 10.88 29.88 -20.06
CA LEU A 426 11.44 28.56 -19.81
C LEU A 426 12.97 28.57 -19.94
N PHE A 427 13.51 29.17 -21.00
CA PHE A 427 14.95 29.29 -21.18
C PHE A 427 15.62 30.02 -19.99
N ALA A 428 15.07 31.17 -19.61
CA ALA A 428 15.60 31.97 -18.51
C ALA A 428 15.56 31.22 -17.16
N ASP A 429 14.46 30.52 -16.87
CA ASP A 429 14.30 29.72 -15.65
C ASP A 429 15.36 28.60 -15.58
N ARG A 430 15.53 27.85 -16.67
CA ARG A 430 16.54 26.77 -16.73
C ARG A 430 17.98 27.29 -16.76
N ALA A 431 18.23 28.45 -17.40
CA ALA A 431 19.54 29.08 -17.38
C ALA A 431 19.93 29.53 -15.97
N ARG A 432 19.00 30.10 -15.19
CA ARG A 432 19.21 30.47 -13.78
C ARG A 432 19.47 29.25 -12.89
N ALA A 433 18.82 28.12 -13.13
CA ALA A 433 19.08 26.89 -12.39
C ALA A 433 20.55 26.43 -12.55
N GLY A 434 21.13 26.60 -13.74
CA GLY A 434 22.53 26.26 -14.02
C GLY A 434 23.54 27.36 -13.70
N ARG A 435 23.12 28.64 -13.75
CA ARG A 435 23.92 29.85 -13.47
C ARG A 435 23.06 30.84 -12.70
N PRO A 436 23.12 30.86 -11.35
CA PRO A 436 22.25 31.68 -10.50
C PRO A 436 22.31 33.19 -10.76
N ASP A 437 23.43 33.69 -11.28
CA ASP A 437 23.66 35.08 -11.67
C ASP A 437 23.18 35.39 -13.11
N PHE A 438 22.53 34.47 -13.81
CA PHE A 438 22.00 34.71 -15.13
C PHE A 438 20.84 35.70 -15.09
N ASP A 439 21.08 36.85 -15.71
CA ASP A 439 20.07 37.91 -15.89
C ASP A 439 19.68 38.00 -17.37
N PRO A 440 18.45 37.60 -17.76
CA PRO A 440 17.99 37.64 -19.13
C PRO A 440 17.91 39.08 -19.70
N ASP A 441 17.75 40.08 -18.81
CA ASP A 441 17.71 41.51 -19.20
C ASP A 441 19.10 42.10 -19.51
N ALA A 442 20.16 41.47 -18.95
CA ALA A 442 21.54 41.80 -19.26
C ALA A 442 22.07 41.12 -20.54
N GLU A 443 21.36 40.15 -21.10
CA GLU A 443 21.74 39.45 -22.32
C GLU A 443 21.44 40.36 -23.56
N PRO A 444 22.16 40.18 -24.67
CA PRO A 444 21.92 40.93 -25.89
C PRO A 444 20.48 40.85 -26.38
N VAL A 445 19.89 41.99 -26.70
CA VAL A 445 18.49 42.12 -27.12
C VAL A 445 18.16 41.13 -28.24
N GLY A 446 17.16 40.30 -28.01
CA GLY A 446 16.69 39.30 -28.98
C GLY A 446 17.50 37.99 -29.04
N ALA A 447 18.62 37.85 -28.32
CA ALA A 447 19.42 36.63 -28.39
C ALA A 447 18.65 35.40 -27.88
N ILE A 448 17.96 35.51 -26.72
CA ILE A 448 17.15 34.44 -26.16
C ILE A 448 15.97 34.08 -27.07
N ALA A 449 15.28 35.09 -27.60
CA ALA A 449 14.19 34.89 -28.56
C ALA A 449 14.65 34.16 -29.81
N GLU A 450 15.84 34.51 -30.34
CA GLU A 450 16.44 33.86 -31.51
C GLU A 450 16.80 32.40 -31.21
N ILE A 451 17.40 32.10 -30.04
CA ILE A 451 17.68 30.75 -29.60
C ILE A 451 16.37 29.93 -29.56
N CYS A 452 15.33 30.44 -28.89
CA CYS A 452 14.04 29.75 -28.78
C CYS A 452 13.39 29.53 -30.16
N ARG A 453 13.50 30.49 -31.08
CA ARG A 453 13.01 30.37 -32.44
C ARG A 453 13.78 29.32 -33.24
N GLN A 454 15.08 29.23 -33.09
CA GLN A 454 15.92 28.23 -33.75
C GLN A 454 15.63 26.81 -33.22
N LEU A 455 15.18 26.68 -32.00
CA LEU A 455 14.77 25.43 -31.36
C LEU A 455 13.27 25.10 -31.58
N ASP A 456 12.59 25.84 -32.47
CA ASP A 456 11.16 25.67 -32.81
C ASP A 456 10.22 25.72 -31.61
N GLY A 457 10.62 26.36 -30.48
CA GLY A 457 9.86 26.43 -29.25
C GLY A 457 9.68 25.07 -28.52
N LEU A 458 10.51 24.07 -28.83
CA LEU A 458 10.43 22.74 -28.21
C LEU A 458 11.02 22.76 -26.79
N PRO A 459 10.23 22.47 -25.73
CA PRO A 459 10.70 22.54 -24.34
C PRO A 459 11.99 21.77 -24.09
N LEU A 460 12.05 20.50 -24.49
CA LEU A 460 13.25 19.68 -24.27
C LEU A 460 14.49 20.27 -24.95
N ALA A 461 14.34 20.79 -26.19
CA ALA A 461 15.44 21.43 -26.89
C ALA A 461 15.90 22.72 -26.20
N ILE A 462 14.94 23.50 -25.66
CA ILE A 462 15.22 24.72 -24.91
C ILE A 462 15.96 24.39 -23.61
N GLU A 463 15.54 23.36 -22.84
CA GLU A 463 16.20 22.93 -21.60
C GLU A 463 17.63 22.45 -21.87
N LEU A 464 17.87 21.67 -22.92
CA LEU A 464 19.20 21.23 -23.34
C LEU A 464 20.11 22.41 -23.75
N ALA A 465 19.57 23.44 -24.42
CA ALA A 465 20.29 24.62 -24.77
C ALA A 465 20.58 25.55 -23.58
N ALA A 466 19.59 25.76 -22.71
CA ALA A 466 19.74 26.58 -21.50
C ALA A 466 20.82 26.03 -20.55
N ALA A 467 20.95 24.71 -20.42
CA ALA A 467 22.01 24.08 -19.62
C ALA A 467 23.44 24.46 -20.11
N ARG A 468 23.58 24.94 -21.37
CA ARG A 468 24.89 25.35 -21.91
C ARG A 468 25.30 26.79 -21.56
N ILE A 469 24.39 27.59 -21.00
CA ILE A 469 24.68 28.95 -20.53
C ILE A 469 25.74 28.98 -19.44
N ARG A 470 25.99 27.85 -18.77
CA ARG A 470 27.10 27.68 -17.78
C ARG A 470 28.48 27.86 -18.44
N VAL A 471 28.63 27.49 -19.69
CA VAL A 471 29.94 27.43 -20.40
C VAL A 471 30.03 28.37 -21.59
N MET A 472 28.93 29.00 -22.05
CA MET A 472 28.95 29.97 -23.17
C MET A 472 27.86 31.03 -23.02
N ASN A 473 28.03 32.18 -23.62
CA ASN A 473 27.03 33.27 -23.64
C ASN A 473 25.93 32.99 -24.68
N SER A 474 24.82 33.74 -24.60
CA SER A 474 23.65 33.57 -25.46
C SER A 474 23.95 33.80 -26.96
N LEU A 475 24.81 34.75 -27.33
CA LEU A 475 25.17 34.99 -28.71
C LEU A 475 25.98 33.84 -29.34
N ASP A 476 26.94 33.31 -28.62
CA ASP A 476 27.75 32.18 -29.10
C ASP A 476 26.86 30.92 -29.24
N LEU A 477 25.90 30.76 -28.31
CA LEU A 477 24.90 29.68 -28.37
C LEU A 477 24.03 29.82 -29.62
N ALA A 478 23.47 31.01 -29.89
CA ALA A 478 22.65 31.28 -31.06
C ALA A 478 23.41 31.00 -32.37
N ARG A 479 24.65 31.50 -32.51
CA ARG A 479 25.51 31.29 -33.70
C ARG A 479 25.79 29.78 -33.92
N ARG A 480 26.06 29.03 -32.88
CA ARG A 480 26.33 27.59 -33.00
C ARG A 480 25.07 26.79 -33.43
N LEU A 481 23.90 27.16 -32.94
CA LEU A 481 22.62 26.58 -33.34
C LEU A 481 22.32 26.89 -34.82
N ASP A 482 22.62 28.09 -35.29
CA ASP A 482 22.43 28.47 -36.70
C ASP A 482 23.36 27.67 -37.63
N SER A 483 24.62 27.43 -37.23
CA SER A 483 25.55 26.63 -38.03
C SER A 483 25.11 25.17 -38.17
N LEU A 484 24.42 24.60 -37.16
CA LEU A 484 23.87 23.26 -37.24
C LEU A 484 22.68 23.15 -38.22
N ARG A 485 21.87 24.20 -38.35
CA ARG A 485 20.79 24.29 -39.35
C ARG A 485 21.31 24.26 -40.78
N LEU A 486 22.40 24.95 -41.04
CA LEU A 486 23.02 25.04 -42.38
C LEU A 486 23.63 23.70 -42.83
N LEU A 487 24.04 22.81 -41.94
CA LEU A 487 24.59 21.49 -42.26
C LEU A 487 23.53 20.42 -42.60
N ARG A 488 22.23 20.74 -42.55
CA ARG A 488 21.11 19.82 -42.71
C ARG A 488 20.52 19.72 -44.13
N GLY A 489 21.22 19.84 -45.14
CA GLY A 489 20.76 19.52 -46.51
C GLY A 489 20.77 18.02 -46.78
N GLY A 490 19.69 17.25 -46.43
CA GLY A 490 19.71 15.92 -47.02
C GLY A 490 18.91 14.73 -46.57
N VAL A 491 18.03 14.79 -45.55
CA VAL A 491 17.18 13.66 -45.28
C VAL A 491 15.73 13.92 -45.71
N ARG A 492 15.30 13.28 -46.82
CA ARG A 492 13.93 13.36 -47.32
C ARG A 492 13.01 12.48 -46.48
N GLY A 493 11.97 13.08 -45.85
CA GLY A 493 10.81 12.34 -45.30
C GLY A 493 10.41 12.61 -43.85
N SER A 494 11.20 13.28 -43.01
CA SER A 494 10.80 13.64 -41.67
C SER A 494 10.34 15.10 -41.54
N LEU A 495 9.39 15.36 -40.64
CA LEU A 495 8.89 16.71 -40.37
C LEU A 495 10.04 17.63 -39.88
N PRO A 496 10.10 18.91 -40.28
CA PRO A 496 11.18 19.84 -39.93
C PRO A 496 11.46 19.95 -38.42
N ARG A 497 10.42 19.84 -37.59
CA ARG A 497 10.50 19.90 -36.10
C ARG A 497 11.15 18.67 -35.47
N GLN A 498 10.95 17.48 -36.05
CA GLN A 498 11.63 16.25 -35.59
C GLN A 498 13.12 16.30 -35.92
N GLN A 499 13.47 16.90 -37.03
CA GLN A 499 14.88 17.15 -37.44
C GLN A 499 15.56 18.14 -36.49
N SER A 500 14.84 19.16 -36.00
CA SER A 500 15.35 20.14 -35.04
C SER A 500 15.72 19.51 -33.70
N LEU A 501 14.82 18.69 -33.11
CA LEU A 501 15.08 18.02 -31.85
C LEU A 501 16.22 17.00 -31.94
N ALA A 502 16.20 16.15 -32.99
CA ALA A 502 17.25 15.14 -33.17
C ALA A 502 18.64 15.78 -33.30
N ALA A 503 18.73 16.92 -33.98
CA ALA A 503 20.03 17.59 -34.12
C ALA A 503 20.44 18.37 -32.86
N THR A 504 19.49 18.87 -32.05
CA THR A 504 19.80 19.44 -30.73
C THR A 504 20.35 18.39 -29.80
N ILE A 505 19.78 17.18 -29.82
CA ILE A 505 20.28 16.03 -29.05
C ILE A 505 21.67 15.62 -29.55
N ASP A 506 21.86 15.45 -30.87
CA ASP A 506 23.16 15.11 -31.46
C ASP A 506 24.23 16.15 -31.13
N TRP A 507 23.89 17.43 -31.23
CA TRP A 507 24.77 18.50 -30.82
C TRP A 507 25.11 18.45 -29.30
N SER A 508 24.12 18.27 -28.42
CA SER A 508 24.32 18.13 -26.98
C SER A 508 25.20 16.93 -26.66
N TYR A 509 25.01 15.81 -27.35
CA TYR A 509 25.83 14.61 -27.22
C TYR A 509 27.28 14.86 -27.64
N ARG A 510 27.52 15.56 -28.79
CA ARG A 510 28.88 15.89 -29.29
C ARG A 510 29.62 16.84 -28.37
N LEU A 511 28.93 17.63 -27.55
CA LEU A 511 29.54 18.52 -26.56
C LEU A 511 29.90 17.83 -25.24
N LEU A 512 29.51 16.59 -25.05
CA LEU A 512 29.93 15.76 -23.92
C LEU A 512 31.40 15.39 -24.06
N ALA A 513 32.10 15.24 -22.93
CA ALA A 513 33.43 14.65 -22.93
C ALA A 513 33.36 13.17 -23.38
N PRO A 514 34.42 12.61 -24.00
CA PRO A 514 34.38 11.24 -24.51
C PRO A 514 33.96 10.18 -23.43
N PRO A 515 34.37 10.26 -22.15
CA PRO A 515 33.85 9.33 -21.11
C PRO A 515 32.37 9.51 -20.86
N GLU A 516 31.86 10.75 -20.80
CA GLU A 516 30.43 11.04 -20.64
C GLU A 516 29.61 10.54 -21.84
N GLN A 517 30.11 10.65 -23.05
CA GLN A 517 29.46 10.11 -24.25
C GLN A 517 29.32 8.59 -24.18
N ARG A 518 30.35 7.90 -23.74
CA ARG A 518 30.34 6.43 -23.57
C ARG A 518 29.35 6.02 -22.50
N LEU A 519 29.37 6.68 -21.34
CA LEU A 519 28.43 6.41 -20.24
C LEU A 519 26.98 6.66 -20.69
N PHE A 520 26.68 7.82 -21.28
CA PHE A 520 25.33 8.17 -21.75
C PHE A 520 24.76 7.12 -22.73
N VAL A 521 25.58 6.69 -23.71
CA VAL A 521 25.16 5.67 -24.68
C VAL A 521 24.82 4.35 -23.99
N ARG A 522 25.64 3.90 -23.05
CA ARG A 522 25.41 2.65 -22.28
C ARG A 522 24.21 2.76 -21.36
N LEU A 523 23.99 3.91 -20.69
CA LEU A 523 22.81 4.15 -19.84
C LEU A 523 21.47 4.00 -20.57
N SER A 524 21.48 4.08 -21.91
CA SER A 524 20.27 3.89 -22.70
C SER A 524 19.71 2.47 -22.72
N VAL A 525 20.43 1.50 -22.13
CA VAL A 525 19.97 0.11 -21.97
C VAL A 525 18.88 -0.04 -20.91
N PHE A 526 18.90 0.83 -19.88
CA PHE A 526 17.95 0.75 -18.79
C PHE A 526 16.51 1.00 -19.24
N ALA A 527 15.58 0.23 -18.68
CA ALA A 527 14.15 0.44 -18.83
C ALA A 527 13.61 1.14 -17.56
N GLY A 528 13.20 2.38 -17.69
CA GLY A 528 12.82 3.20 -16.54
C GLY A 528 14.01 3.85 -15.83
N GLY A 529 14.00 3.87 -14.50
CA GLY A 529 15.08 4.45 -13.68
C GLY A 529 16.12 3.43 -13.24
N PHE A 530 17.27 3.95 -12.74
CA PHE A 530 18.36 3.14 -12.19
C PHE A 530 19.06 3.86 -11.04
N GLU A 531 19.74 3.14 -10.19
CA GLU A 531 20.60 3.65 -9.10
C GLU A 531 22.05 3.75 -9.55
N LEU A 532 22.91 4.41 -8.74
CA LEU A 532 24.32 4.57 -9.04
C LEU A 532 25.04 3.24 -9.20
N ASP A 533 24.81 2.31 -8.27
CA ASP A 533 25.44 0.97 -8.31
C ASP A 533 25.05 0.18 -9.57
N ALA A 534 23.82 0.34 -10.07
CA ALA A 534 23.38 -0.24 -11.34
C ALA A 534 24.07 0.44 -12.54
N ALA A 535 24.16 1.77 -12.53
CA ALA A 535 24.88 2.50 -13.57
C ALA A 535 26.36 2.06 -13.62
N HIS A 536 27.00 1.93 -12.48
CA HIS A 536 28.39 1.47 -12.39
C HIS A 536 28.54 0.01 -12.86
N GLY A 537 27.73 -0.91 -12.28
CA GLY A 537 27.83 -2.33 -12.58
C GLY A 537 27.53 -2.70 -14.05
N VAL A 538 26.62 -1.98 -14.69
CA VAL A 538 26.25 -2.21 -16.10
C VAL A 538 27.13 -1.41 -17.08
N CYS A 539 27.34 -0.12 -16.80
CA CYS A 539 27.91 0.84 -17.75
C CYS A 539 29.34 1.26 -17.42
N GLY A 540 29.83 0.97 -16.21
CA GLY A 540 31.20 1.29 -15.80
C GLY A 540 32.25 0.69 -16.72
N GLU A 541 33.37 1.38 -16.85
CA GLU A 541 34.55 0.91 -17.60
C GLU A 541 35.39 0.01 -16.72
N ASP A 542 36.14 -0.91 -17.32
CA ASP A 542 37.02 -1.82 -16.59
C ASP A 542 38.08 -1.02 -15.83
N GLY A 543 38.13 -1.20 -14.49
CA GLY A 543 39.03 -0.49 -13.60
C GLY A 543 38.55 0.89 -13.10
N ALA A 544 37.39 1.37 -13.57
CA ALA A 544 36.78 2.58 -13.01
C ALA A 544 36.20 2.29 -11.62
N THR A 545 36.19 3.30 -10.76
CA THR A 545 35.53 3.26 -9.45
C THR A 545 34.05 3.70 -9.55
N GLU A 546 33.25 3.44 -8.51
CA GLU A 546 31.88 3.95 -8.44
C GLU A 546 31.86 5.48 -8.37
N GLU A 547 32.87 6.11 -7.72
CA GLU A 547 33.05 7.55 -7.66
C GLU A 547 33.30 8.14 -9.06
N ASP A 548 34.10 7.49 -9.92
CA ASP A 548 34.29 7.93 -11.31
C ASP A 548 32.98 7.92 -12.07
N THR A 549 32.13 6.92 -11.84
CA THR A 549 30.80 6.82 -12.45
C THR A 549 29.86 7.90 -11.93
N LEU A 550 29.91 8.22 -10.65
CA LEU A 550 29.14 9.30 -10.02
C LEU A 550 29.52 10.67 -10.59
N ASP A 551 30.81 10.94 -10.76
CA ASP A 551 31.29 12.19 -11.36
C ASP A 551 30.79 12.36 -12.81
N LEU A 552 30.84 11.30 -13.61
CA LEU A 552 30.32 11.32 -14.97
C LEU A 552 28.78 11.46 -14.99
N LEU A 553 28.05 10.80 -14.10
CA LEU A 553 26.61 10.96 -13.95
C LEU A 553 26.25 12.40 -13.55
N THR A 554 26.96 12.97 -12.60
CA THR A 554 26.78 14.37 -12.19
C THR A 554 26.98 15.30 -13.39
N GLY A 555 28.02 15.07 -14.20
CA GLY A 555 28.25 15.82 -15.45
C GLY A 555 27.12 15.67 -16.47
N LEU A 556 26.49 14.50 -16.57
CA LEU A 556 25.33 14.25 -17.43
C LEU A 556 24.05 14.91 -16.89
N VAL A 557 23.84 14.92 -15.58
CA VAL A 557 22.72 15.62 -14.92
C VAL A 557 22.84 17.13 -15.13
N ASP A 558 24.02 17.70 -14.87
CA ASP A 558 24.32 19.12 -15.10
C ASP A 558 24.06 19.57 -16.54
N LYS A 559 24.17 18.65 -17.48
CA LYS A 559 23.97 18.91 -18.92
C LYS A 559 22.56 18.51 -19.40
N SER A 560 21.65 18.20 -18.48
CA SER A 560 20.27 17.76 -18.73
C SER A 560 20.15 16.53 -19.65
N MET A 561 21.17 15.68 -19.67
CA MET A 561 21.14 14.41 -20.42
C MET A 561 20.59 13.26 -19.59
N VAL A 562 20.59 13.41 -18.25
CA VAL A 562 20.03 12.51 -17.25
C VAL A 562 19.26 13.35 -16.24
N GLU A 563 18.10 12.86 -15.79
CA GLU A 563 17.31 13.49 -14.73
C GLU A 563 17.48 12.72 -13.43
N VAL A 564 17.37 13.44 -12.29
CA VAL A 564 17.28 12.85 -10.95
C VAL A 564 15.81 12.82 -10.54
N ARG A 565 15.28 11.65 -10.19
CA ARG A 565 13.93 11.51 -9.61
C ARG A 565 14.03 11.54 -8.06
N SER A 566 13.34 12.50 -7.46
CA SER A 566 13.19 12.60 -6.01
C SER A 566 11.92 11.85 -5.57
N GLY A 567 11.96 11.24 -4.37
CA GLY A 567 10.79 10.58 -3.78
C GLY A 567 10.98 9.11 -3.41
N SER A 568 12.14 8.52 -3.70
CA SER A 568 12.56 7.21 -3.19
C SER A 568 13.56 7.37 -2.04
N ILE A 569 13.69 6.33 -1.21
CA ILE A 569 14.71 6.25 -0.13
C ILE A 569 16.13 6.39 -0.71
N ARG A 570 16.30 6.04 -2.00
CA ARG A 570 17.56 6.13 -2.73
C ARG A 570 17.44 7.06 -3.92
N THR A 571 18.57 7.69 -4.30
CA THR A 571 18.64 8.53 -5.49
C THR A 571 18.49 7.67 -6.74
N ARG A 572 17.51 7.99 -7.58
CA ARG A 572 17.29 7.33 -8.86
C ARG A 572 17.52 8.28 -10.01
N TYR A 573 18.14 7.77 -11.06
CA TYR A 573 18.44 8.48 -12.30
C TYR A 573 17.56 7.97 -13.43
N VAL A 574 17.18 8.84 -14.35
CA VAL A 574 16.34 8.50 -15.51
C VAL A 574 16.87 9.17 -16.76
N VAL A 575 16.95 8.42 -17.85
CA VAL A 575 17.18 8.99 -19.17
C VAL A 575 15.82 9.16 -19.85
N LEU A 576 15.47 10.39 -20.24
CA LEU A 576 14.22 10.67 -20.94
C LEU A 576 14.10 9.83 -22.21
N GLU A 577 12.87 9.38 -22.55
CA GLU A 577 12.64 8.43 -23.66
C GLU A 577 13.24 8.89 -25.00
N THR A 578 13.12 10.17 -25.33
CA THR A 578 13.69 10.73 -26.56
C THR A 578 15.22 10.66 -26.58
N LEU A 579 15.87 10.89 -25.43
CA LEU A 579 17.32 10.78 -25.24
C LEU A 579 17.75 9.31 -25.23
N ARG A 580 16.96 8.43 -24.60
CA ARG A 580 17.17 6.98 -24.56
C ARG A 580 17.11 6.38 -25.97
N ALA A 581 16.12 6.77 -26.77
CA ALA A 581 16.00 6.32 -28.17
C ALA A 581 17.22 6.75 -29.00
N TYR A 582 17.74 7.97 -28.81
CA TYR A 582 18.97 8.43 -29.45
C TYR A 582 20.17 7.58 -29.00
N GLY A 583 20.34 7.35 -27.71
CA GLY A 583 21.44 6.54 -27.16
C GLY A 583 21.40 5.09 -27.66
N ARG A 584 20.21 4.46 -27.75
CA ARG A 584 20.03 3.13 -28.35
C ARG A 584 20.44 3.06 -29.81
N ASN A 585 20.13 4.10 -30.58
CA ASN A 585 20.64 4.19 -31.97
C ASN A 585 22.17 4.23 -31.98
N CYS A 586 22.79 4.99 -31.09
CA CYS A 586 24.25 5.03 -30.97
C CYS A 586 24.85 3.69 -30.51
N LEU A 587 24.16 2.89 -29.68
CA LEU A 587 24.58 1.53 -29.28
C LEU A 587 24.65 0.63 -30.50
N ARG A 588 23.60 0.69 -31.37
CA ARG A 588 23.52 -0.11 -32.59
C ARG A 588 24.58 0.30 -33.62
N ASP A 589 24.76 1.62 -33.84
CA ASP A 589 25.77 2.14 -34.77
C ASP A 589 27.20 1.76 -34.36
N LYS A 590 27.43 1.56 -33.04
CA LYS A 590 28.74 1.13 -32.50
C LYS A 590 28.86 -0.38 -32.36
N ASP A 591 27.81 -1.16 -32.68
CA ASP A 591 27.74 -2.62 -32.53
C ASP A 591 28.06 -3.15 -31.13
N ILE A 592 27.64 -2.39 -30.10
CA ILE A 592 27.84 -2.77 -28.69
C ILE A 592 26.52 -3.02 -27.94
N GLU A 593 25.36 -2.96 -28.59
CA GLU A 593 24.05 -3.13 -27.98
C GLU A 593 23.93 -4.47 -27.27
N ASN A 594 24.33 -5.57 -27.92
CA ASN A 594 24.26 -6.92 -27.35
C ASN A 594 25.17 -7.10 -26.13
N GLU A 595 26.36 -6.50 -26.16
CA GLU A 595 27.31 -6.56 -25.04
C GLU A 595 26.75 -5.86 -23.82
N VAL A 596 26.23 -4.63 -23.96
CA VAL A 596 25.68 -3.83 -22.87
C VAL A 596 24.39 -4.48 -22.35
N ALA A 597 23.53 -5.01 -23.23
CA ALA A 597 22.32 -5.73 -22.84
C ALA A 597 22.64 -7.01 -22.03
N ALA A 598 23.69 -7.75 -22.42
CA ALA A 598 24.11 -8.94 -21.67
C ALA A 598 24.69 -8.57 -20.28
N ARG A 599 25.42 -7.45 -20.14
CA ARG A 599 25.89 -6.92 -18.84
C ARG A 599 24.70 -6.51 -17.98
N HIS A 600 23.72 -5.82 -18.55
CA HIS A 600 22.49 -5.44 -17.89
C HIS A 600 21.73 -6.67 -17.36
N ALA A 601 21.50 -7.66 -18.21
CA ALA A 601 20.79 -8.88 -17.82
C ALA A 601 21.51 -9.65 -16.70
N ARG A 602 22.83 -9.74 -16.76
CA ARG A 602 23.64 -10.36 -15.71
C ARG A 602 23.54 -9.60 -14.40
N TYR A 603 23.71 -8.29 -14.42
CA TYR A 603 23.65 -7.44 -13.21
C TYR A 603 22.31 -7.59 -12.50
N PHE A 604 21.17 -7.49 -13.23
CA PHE A 604 19.85 -7.59 -12.63
C PHE A 604 19.50 -9.00 -12.18
N THR A 605 20.05 -10.04 -12.81
CA THR A 605 19.94 -11.42 -12.30
C THR A 605 20.70 -11.58 -10.99
N GLU A 606 21.93 -11.10 -10.90
CA GLU A 606 22.73 -11.13 -9.67
C GLU A 606 22.10 -10.28 -8.56
N LEU A 607 21.48 -9.14 -8.90
CA LEU A 607 20.73 -8.33 -7.94
C LEU A 607 19.51 -9.09 -7.42
N ALA A 608 18.75 -9.77 -8.27
CA ALA A 608 17.62 -10.61 -7.88
C ALA A 608 18.03 -11.76 -6.97
N GLU A 609 19.17 -12.42 -7.26
CA GLU A 609 19.72 -13.49 -6.41
C GLU A 609 20.10 -12.97 -5.00
N ARG A 610 20.75 -11.79 -4.92
CA ARG A 610 21.05 -11.15 -3.63
C ARG A 610 19.79 -10.78 -2.87
N ALA A 611 18.80 -10.23 -3.58
CA ALA A 611 17.51 -9.86 -2.99
C ALA A 611 16.77 -11.11 -2.46
N ALA A 612 16.74 -12.21 -3.21
CA ALA A 612 16.14 -13.47 -2.76
C ALA A 612 16.73 -13.98 -1.44
N VAL A 613 18.06 -13.87 -1.27
CA VAL A 613 18.72 -14.20 0.00
C VAL A 613 18.39 -13.18 1.09
N GLY A 614 18.44 -11.89 0.78
CA GLY A 614 18.22 -10.81 1.75
C GLY A 614 16.78 -10.72 2.25
N MET A 615 15.80 -11.11 1.43
CA MET A 615 14.39 -11.18 1.83
C MET A 615 14.09 -12.30 2.86
N HIS A 616 15.01 -13.21 3.14
CA HIS A 616 14.83 -14.24 4.18
C HIS A 616 15.20 -13.79 5.59
N GLY A 617 15.64 -12.54 5.77
CA GLY A 617 16.03 -11.96 7.05
C GLY A 617 15.20 -10.77 7.48
N PRO A 618 15.64 -10.05 8.52
CA PRO A 618 14.95 -8.88 9.05
C PRO A 618 14.92 -7.69 8.06
N GLN A 619 15.76 -7.70 7.03
CA GLN A 619 15.84 -6.63 6.02
C GLN A 619 14.89 -6.86 4.83
N GLU A 620 13.91 -7.74 4.94
CA GLU A 620 12.96 -8.04 3.86
C GLU A 620 12.36 -6.79 3.23
N GLY A 621 11.84 -5.85 4.05
CA GLY A 621 11.25 -4.59 3.58
C GLY A 621 12.20 -3.75 2.74
N ALA A 622 13.43 -3.57 3.18
CA ALA A 622 14.45 -2.80 2.46
C ALA A 622 14.78 -3.41 1.07
N TRP A 623 14.82 -4.75 0.98
CA TRP A 623 15.02 -5.43 -0.30
C TRP A 623 13.80 -5.31 -1.21
N VAL A 624 12.60 -5.40 -0.67
CA VAL A 624 11.36 -5.19 -1.44
C VAL A 624 11.31 -3.78 -2.02
N GLU A 625 11.54 -2.75 -1.21
CA GLU A 625 11.58 -1.35 -1.63
C GLU A 625 12.65 -1.08 -2.70
N ARG A 626 13.78 -1.78 -2.62
CA ARG A 626 14.83 -1.69 -3.62
C ARG A 626 14.43 -2.34 -4.96
N MET A 627 13.77 -3.50 -4.91
CA MET A 627 13.50 -4.31 -6.10
C MET A 627 12.28 -3.86 -6.89
N LEU A 628 11.23 -3.35 -6.22
CA LEU A 628 9.98 -2.97 -6.88
C LEU A 628 10.18 -1.91 -7.99
N PRO A 629 10.98 -0.84 -7.79
CA PRO A 629 11.20 0.16 -8.83
C PRO A 629 12.02 -0.35 -10.03
N ASP A 630 12.70 -1.49 -9.89
CA ASP A 630 13.54 -2.08 -10.94
C ASP A 630 12.85 -3.21 -11.73
N TYR A 631 11.54 -3.41 -11.51
CA TYR A 631 10.81 -4.50 -12.15
C TYR A 631 10.87 -4.45 -13.69
N ASP A 632 10.83 -3.25 -14.29
CA ASP A 632 10.97 -3.09 -15.74
C ASP A 632 12.37 -3.48 -16.24
N ASN A 633 13.41 -3.21 -15.45
CA ASN A 633 14.77 -3.66 -15.76
C ASN A 633 14.89 -5.19 -15.68
N LEU A 634 14.19 -5.84 -14.71
CA LEU A 634 14.12 -7.30 -14.61
C LEU A 634 13.40 -7.91 -15.82
N ARG A 635 12.33 -7.29 -16.29
CA ARG A 635 11.62 -7.71 -17.53
C ARG A 635 12.54 -7.67 -18.73
N VAL A 636 13.27 -6.58 -18.92
CA VAL A 636 14.25 -6.46 -20.03
C VAL A 636 15.38 -7.46 -19.87
N ALA A 637 15.86 -7.72 -18.66
CA ALA A 637 16.88 -8.72 -18.39
C ALA A 637 16.42 -10.13 -18.79
N PHE A 638 15.17 -10.50 -18.46
CA PHE A 638 14.58 -11.76 -18.87
C PHE A 638 14.45 -11.89 -20.39
N GLU A 639 13.93 -10.87 -21.08
CA GLU A 639 13.78 -10.88 -22.54
C GLU A 639 15.15 -10.97 -23.24
N CYS A 640 16.17 -10.30 -22.71
CA CYS A 640 17.53 -10.40 -23.21
C CYS A 640 18.08 -11.82 -23.05
N ALA A 641 17.88 -12.46 -21.88
CA ALA A 641 18.33 -13.83 -21.64
C ALA A 641 17.65 -14.83 -22.59
N MET A 642 16.35 -14.70 -22.81
CA MET A 642 15.56 -15.57 -23.70
C MET A 642 15.95 -15.38 -25.17
N SER A 643 16.05 -14.15 -25.66
CA SER A 643 16.40 -13.84 -27.05
C SER A 643 17.86 -14.22 -27.36
N GLY A 644 18.75 -14.11 -26.37
CA GLY A 644 20.15 -14.57 -26.47
C GLY A 644 20.35 -16.08 -26.29
N GLY A 645 19.29 -16.86 -26.03
CA GLY A 645 19.37 -18.32 -25.80
C GLY A 645 20.06 -18.68 -24.47
N ASN A 646 20.25 -17.73 -23.55
CA ASN A 646 20.89 -17.99 -22.24
C ASN A 646 19.85 -18.47 -21.22
N VAL A 647 19.47 -19.74 -21.34
CA VAL A 647 18.45 -20.38 -20.51
C VAL A 647 18.88 -20.45 -19.04
N ASP A 648 20.18 -20.64 -18.74
CA ASP A 648 20.69 -20.60 -17.35
C ASP A 648 20.37 -19.26 -16.69
N LEU A 649 20.68 -18.14 -17.36
CA LEU A 649 20.41 -16.81 -16.83
C LEU A 649 18.92 -16.56 -16.63
N ALA A 650 18.08 -17.01 -17.57
CA ALA A 650 16.62 -16.90 -17.45
C ALA A 650 16.08 -17.69 -16.24
N LEU A 651 16.54 -18.93 -16.02
CA LEU A 651 16.14 -19.76 -14.89
C LEU A 651 16.61 -19.16 -13.54
N ARG A 652 17.85 -18.67 -13.47
CA ARG A 652 18.37 -17.97 -12.28
C ARG A 652 17.51 -16.76 -11.92
N LEU A 653 17.17 -15.94 -12.92
CA LEU A 653 16.34 -14.76 -12.70
C LEU A 653 14.95 -15.15 -12.19
N VAL A 654 14.20 -16.00 -12.89
CA VAL A 654 12.81 -16.32 -12.51
C VAL A 654 12.72 -17.01 -11.15
N THR A 655 13.66 -17.93 -10.83
CA THR A 655 13.64 -18.62 -9.53
C THR A 655 13.99 -17.71 -8.37
N SER A 656 14.76 -16.64 -8.61
CA SER A 656 15.07 -15.62 -7.59
C SER A 656 13.93 -14.63 -7.36
N LEU A 657 12.99 -14.49 -8.31
CA LEU A 657 11.86 -13.58 -8.20
C LEU A 657 10.62 -14.19 -7.52
N SER A 658 10.60 -15.50 -7.28
CA SER A 658 9.40 -16.21 -6.83
C SER A 658 8.75 -15.62 -5.57
N GLU A 659 9.53 -15.24 -4.58
CA GLU A 659 9.04 -14.68 -3.32
C GLU A 659 8.70 -13.19 -3.41
N LEU A 660 9.44 -12.42 -4.22
CA LEU A 660 9.17 -11.01 -4.44
C LEU A 660 7.84 -10.82 -5.18
N VAL A 661 7.65 -11.53 -6.28
CA VAL A 661 6.59 -11.27 -7.23
C VAL A 661 5.27 -11.90 -6.81
N HIS A 662 5.31 -13.16 -6.39
CA HIS A 662 4.12 -13.93 -6.05
C HIS A 662 3.21 -13.26 -5.01
N LEU A 663 3.79 -12.58 -4.05
CA LEU A 663 3.07 -11.96 -2.93
C LEU A 663 2.84 -10.45 -3.10
N ARG A 664 3.43 -9.81 -4.15
CA ARG A 664 3.52 -8.33 -4.24
C ARG A 664 3.18 -7.73 -5.61
N ILE A 665 3.56 -8.36 -6.73
CA ILE A 665 3.48 -7.74 -8.07
C ILE A 665 2.46 -8.46 -8.97
N GLY A 666 2.13 -9.71 -8.70
CA GLY A 666 1.28 -10.54 -9.55
C GLY A 666 2.01 -11.71 -10.20
N TYR A 667 1.50 -12.22 -11.31
CA TYR A 667 1.91 -13.54 -11.84
C TYR A 667 2.69 -13.50 -13.15
N GLU A 668 3.01 -12.31 -13.68
CA GLU A 668 3.74 -12.15 -14.95
C GLU A 668 5.04 -12.98 -15.00
N SER A 669 5.83 -12.93 -13.93
CA SER A 669 7.10 -13.67 -13.90
C SER A 669 6.92 -15.19 -13.77
N SER A 670 5.76 -15.70 -13.35
CA SER A 670 5.44 -17.12 -13.44
C SER A 670 5.22 -17.59 -14.89
N GLU A 671 4.73 -16.71 -15.75
CA GLU A 671 4.67 -16.95 -17.20
C GLU A 671 6.07 -16.92 -17.83
N TRP A 672 6.97 -16.07 -17.32
CA TRP A 672 8.37 -16.12 -17.73
C TRP A 672 8.99 -17.47 -17.38
N ALA A 673 8.68 -18.04 -16.19
CA ALA A 673 9.14 -19.36 -15.82
C ALA A 673 8.62 -20.45 -16.78
N GLU A 674 7.33 -20.39 -17.17
CA GLU A 674 6.77 -21.31 -18.17
C GLU A 674 7.51 -21.18 -19.52
N ARG A 675 7.79 -19.97 -19.98
CA ARG A 675 8.56 -19.72 -21.22
C ARG A 675 9.99 -20.28 -21.12
N ALA A 676 10.68 -20.03 -20.01
CA ALA A 676 12.03 -20.55 -19.79
C ALA A 676 12.07 -22.08 -19.79
N LEU A 677 11.07 -22.74 -19.18
CA LEU A 677 10.94 -24.19 -19.12
C LEU A 677 10.78 -24.83 -20.50
N THR A 678 10.24 -24.11 -21.51
CA THR A 678 10.14 -24.65 -22.88
C THR A 678 11.50 -24.90 -23.57
N LEU A 679 12.54 -24.19 -23.10
CA LEU A 679 13.91 -24.24 -23.63
C LEU A 679 14.88 -24.93 -22.65
N ALA A 680 14.47 -25.18 -21.42
CA ALA A 680 15.34 -25.70 -20.35
C ALA A 680 15.56 -27.21 -20.44
N ASP A 681 16.80 -27.63 -20.18
CA ASP A 681 17.08 -29.04 -19.95
C ASP A 681 16.44 -29.49 -18.61
N PRO A 682 15.62 -30.57 -18.62
CA PRO A 682 15.09 -31.12 -17.36
C PRO A 682 16.16 -31.50 -16.34
N GLY A 683 17.40 -31.74 -16.75
CA GLY A 683 18.54 -31.98 -15.85
C GLY A 683 19.11 -30.74 -15.16
N HIS A 684 18.68 -29.55 -15.55
CA HIS A 684 19.22 -28.32 -14.98
C HIS A 684 18.91 -28.20 -13.47
N PRO A 685 19.86 -27.76 -12.61
CA PRO A 685 19.65 -27.66 -11.15
C PRO A 685 18.45 -26.84 -10.71
N LEU A 686 18.12 -25.79 -11.46
CA LEU A 686 17.01 -24.89 -11.15
C LEU A 686 15.69 -25.31 -11.81
N PHE A 687 15.67 -26.38 -12.61
CA PHE A 687 14.48 -26.79 -13.34
C PHE A 687 13.29 -27.04 -12.41
N ALA A 688 13.47 -27.79 -11.33
CA ALA A 688 12.41 -28.10 -10.39
C ALA A 688 11.89 -26.82 -9.65
N ALA A 689 12.77 -25.86 -9.37
CA ALA A 689 12.35 -24.56 -8.78
C ALA A 689 11.51 -23.75 -9.76
N ALA A 690 11.90 -23.69 -11.03
CA ALA A 690 11.12 -23.00 -12.06
C ALA A 690 9.77 -23.67 -12.31
N VAL A 691 9.71 -25.01 -12.29
CA VAL A 691 8.45 -25.79 -12.36
C VAL A 691 7.54 -25.44 -11.18
N GLY A 692 8.09 -25.36 -9.97
CA GLY A 692 7.32 -24.98 -8.78
C GLY A 692 6.71 -23.58 -8.92
N PHE A 693 7.49 -22.62 -9.40
CA PHE A 693 7.02 -21.24 -9.58
C PHE A 693 5.97 -21.15 -10.71
N ALA A 694 6.17 -21.80 -11.83
CA ALA A 694 5.18 -21.90 -12.91
C ALA A 694 3.88 -22.58 -12.44
N SER A 695 3.98 -23.68 -11.69
CA SER A 695 2.82 -24.39 -11.12
C SER A 695 2.04 -23.52 -10.14
N ARG A 696 2.74 -22.74 -9.31
CA ARG A 696 2.13 -21.79 -8.37
C ARG A 696 1.38 -20.69 -9.12
N GLY A 697 1.95 -20.14 -10.18
CA GLY A 697 1.29 -19.17 -11.05
C GLY A 697 0.02 -19.73 -11.67
N ALA A 698 0.06 -20.93 -12.22
CA ALA A 698 -1.11 -21.61 -12.79
C ALA A 698 -2.21 -21.84 -11.73
N TRP A 699 -1.85 -22.27 -10.53
CA TRP A 699 -2.80 -22.45 -9.42
C TRP A 699 -3.48 -21.14 -9.03
N ASN A 700 -2.71 -20.06 -8.92
CA ASN A 700 -3.24 -18.74 -8.56
C ASN A 700 -4.16 -18.15 -9.64
N ARG A 701 -3.90 -18.47 -10.92
CA ARG A 701 -4.79 -18.11 -12.04
C ARG A 701 -6.04 -18.99 -12.12
N GLY A 702 -6.17 -20.03 -11.26
CA GLY A 702 -7.29 -20.97 -11.26
C GLY A 702 -7.24 -22.02 -12.37
N GLU A 703 -6.06 -22.26 -12.94
CA GLU A 703 -5.81 -23.23 -14.01
C GLU A 703 -5.54 -24.63 -13.44
N ASP A 704 -6.42 -25.15 -12.58
CA ASP A 704 -6.23 -26.40 -11.83
C ASP A 704 -5.78 -27.59 -12.68
N HIS A 705 -6.26 -27.68 -13.94
CA HIS A 705 -5.87 -28.72 -14.87
C HIS A 705 -4.41 -28.65 -15.31
N ARG A 706 -3.80 -27.44 -15.28
CA ARG A 706 -2.40 -27.21 -15.63
C ARG A 706 -1.46 -27.45 -14.44
N VAL A 707 -1.94 -27.24 -13.21
CA VAL A 707 -1.11 -27.42 -12.01
C VAL A 707 -0.48 -28.81 -11.95
N ALA A 708 -1.28 -29.87 -12.12
CA ALA A 708 -0.78 -31.24 -12.08
C ALA A 708 0.18 -31.56 -13.26
N SER A 709 -0.12 -31.06 -14.47
CA SER A 709 0.73 -31.28 -15.64
C SER A 709 2.07 -30.54 -15.54
N LEU A 710 2.08 -29.31 -15.02
CA LEU A 710 3.32 -28.57 -14.77
C LEU A 710 4.14 -29.21 -13.65
N ALA A 711 3.52 -29.52 -12.51
CA ALA A 711 4.22 -30.17 -11.38
C ALA A 711 4.85 -31.52 -11.75
N ALA A 712 4.20 -32.27 -12.65
CA ALA A 712 4.73 -33.55 -13.17
C ALA A 712 6.05 -33.39 -13.94
N LEU A 713 6.34 -32.23 -14.52
CA LEU A 713 7.62 -31.98 -15.21
C LEU A 713 8.83 -32.10 -14.27
N ALA A 714 8.63 -31.88 -12.98
CA ALA A 714 9.70 -32.03 -12.00
C ALA A 714 10.07 -33.50 -11.70
N ASP A 715 9.26 -34.47 -12.11
CA ASP A 715 9.48 -35.91 -11.93
C ASP A 715 9.82 -36.27 -10.46
N GLY A 716 9.09 -35.71 -9.51
CA GLY A 716 9.31 -35.89 -8.07
C GLY A 716 10.57 -35.23 -7.51
N ARG A 717 11.35 -34.51 -8.33
CA ARG A 717 12.53 -33.78 -7.86
C ARG A 717 12.14 -32.57 -7.04
N SER A 718 12.81 -32.39 -5.91
CA SER A 718 12.71 -31.18 -5.10
C SER A 718 13.72 -30.14 -5.53
N PRO A 719 13.40 -28.85 -5.47
CA PRO A 719 14.36 -27.76 -5.63
C PRO A 719 15.55 -27.93 -4.67
N GLY A 720 16.74 -27.54 -5.14
CA GLY A 720 17.93 -27.44 -4.31
C GLY A 720 17.84 -26.32 -3.27
N ARG A 721 18.83 -26.23 -2.36
CA ARG A 721 18.95 -25.13 -1.42
C ARG A 721 19.08 -23.80 -2.18
N GLY A 722 18.36 -22.76 -1.74
CA GLY A 722 18.60 -21.37 -2.12
C GLY A 722 17.50 -20.70 -2.90
N SER A 723 16.76 -21.35 -3.80
CA SER A 723 15.75 -20.69 -4.62
C SER A 723 14.39 -21.40 -4.57
N GLY A 724 13.30 -20.65 -4.69
CA GLY A 724 11.95 -21.19 -4.77
C GLY A 724 11.43 -21.84 -3.49
N ARG A 725 11.85 -21.37 -2.31
CA ARG A 725 11.54 -21.98 -1.00
C ARG A 725 10.06 -22.05 -0.65
N VAL A 726 9.24 -21.18 -1.25
CA VAL A 726 7.80 -21.09 -0.97
C VAL A 726 6.92 -21.69 -2.06
N ALA A 727 7.50 -22.30 -3.09
CA ALA A 727 6.76 -22.83 -4.22
C ALA A 727 7.42 -24.09 -4.82
N TYR A 728 7.65 -25.11 -3.98
CA TYR A 728 8.04 -26.42 -4.50
C TYR A 728 6.90 -27.03 -5.32
N PRO A 729 7.17 -27.80 -6.39
CA PRO A 729 6.10 -28.44 -7.17
C PRO A 729 5.16 -29.27 -6.31
N SER A 730 5.68 -29.99 -5.32
CA SER A 730 4.92 -30.79 -4.36
C SER A 730 4.10 -29.95 -3.38
N ASP A 731 4.54 -28.72 -3.03
CA ASP A 731 3.75 -27.81 -2.18
C ASP A 731 2.47 -27.37 -2.88
N VAL A 732 2.58 -27.05 -4.18
CA VAL A 732 1.42 -26.60 -4.96
C VAL A 732 0.37 -27.71 -5.03
N LEU A 733 0.80 -28.97 -5.15
CA LEU A 733 -0.09 -30.14 -5.12
C LEU A 733 -0.73 -30.36 -3.74
N ALA A 734 0.04 -30.18 -2.65
CA ALA A 734 -0.45 -30.27 -1.29
C ALA A 734 -1.44 -29.16 -0.95
N ASP A 735 -1.16 -27.94 -1.37
CA ASP A 735 -2.09 -26.79 -1.24
C ASP A 735 -3.39 -27.06 -2.00
N ALA A 736 -3.29 -27.51 -3.24
CA ALA A 736 -4.46 -27.87 -4.05
C ALA A 736 -5.30 -28.99 -3.40
N ALA A 737 -4.68 -29.97 -2.74
CA ALA A 737 -5.36 -30.99 -1.98
C ALA A 737 -6.09 -30.40 -0.76
N LEU A 738 -5.42 -29.55 0.02
CA LEU A 738 -5.99 -28.86 1.18
C LEU A 738 -7.23 -28.06 0.80
N TYR A 739 -7.15 -27.25 -0.26
CA TYR A 739 -8.28 -26.41 -0.71
C TYR A 739 -9.44 -27.22 -1.31
N ARG A 740 -9.18 -28.43 -1.80
CA ARG A 740 -10.23 -29.40 -2.22
C ARG A 740 -10.85 -30.18 -1.06
N GLY A 741 -10.38 -29.93 0.18
CA GLY A 741 -10.94 -30.58 1.38
C GLY A 741 -10.22 -31.86 1.78
N ASP A 742 -9.00 -32.09 1.32
CA ASP A 742 -8.11 -33.20 1.73
C ASP A 742 -6.91 -32.69 2.57
N PRO A 743 -7.14 -32.29 3.82
CA PRO A 743 -6.07 -31.85 4.72
C PRO A 743 -5.13 -32.99 5.15
N ALA A 744 -5.52 -34.27 4.98
CA ALA A 744 -4.68 -35.39 5.38
C ALA A 744 -3.48 -35.57 4.45
N THR A 745 -3.70 -35.47 3.12
CA THR A 745 -2.64 -35.48 2.12
C THR A 745 -1.69 -34.30 2.31
N ALA A 746 -2.22 -33.10 2.54
CA ALA A 746 -1.41 -31.91 2.79
C ALA A 746 -0.57 -32.05 4.07
N LEU A 747 -1.16 -32.56 5.16
CA LEU A 747 -0.46 -32.78 6.45
C LEU A 747 0.75 -33.69 6.26
N THR A 748 0.58 -34.84 5.61
CA THR A 748 1.66 -35.82 5.36
C THR A 748 2.83 -35.17 4.60
N HIS A 749 2.53 -34.36 3.60
CA HIS A 749 3.55 -33.62 2.85
C HIS A 749 4.30 -32.62 3.74
N TYR A 750 3.56 -31.76 4.46
CA TYR A 750 4.18 -30.69 5.24
C TYR A 750 4.89 -31.18 6.52
N GLU A 751 4.49 -32.30 7.12
CA GLU A 751 5.26 -32.96 8.18
C GLU A 751 6.63 -33.45 7.64
N THR A 752 6.66 -33.98 6.43
CA THR A 752 7.92 -34.41 5.77
C THR A 752 8.82 -33.21 5.49
N GLU A 753 8.26 -32.12 4.95
CA GLU A 753 9.01 -30.89 4.65
C GLU A 753 9.47 -30.16 5.91
N MET A 754 8.69 -30.18 6.99
CA MET A 754 9.06 -29.64 8.30
C MET A 754 10.33 -30.34 8.83
N GLU A 755 10.36 -31.66 8.80
CA GLU A 755 11.55 -32.45 9.22
C GLU A 755 12.74 -32.18 8.31
N ARG A 756 12.52 -31.97 7.01
CA ARG A 756 13.56 -31.58 6.07
C ARG A 756 14.11 -30.20 6.37
N ALA A 757 13.23 -29.20 6.59
CA ALA A 757 13.63 -27.83 6.91
C ALA A 757 14.44 -27.75 8.22
N ARG A 758 14.07 -28.54 9.25
CA ARG A 758 14.84 -28.66 10.48
C ARG A 758 16.26 -29.20 10.24
N ARG A 759 16.39 -30.28 9.45
CA ARG A 759 17.71 -30.87 9.12
C ARG A 759 18.56 -29.90 8.28
N ASP A 760 17.96 -29.15 7.39
CA ASP A 760 18.64 -28.21 6.52
C ASP A 760 18.97 -26.88 7.20
N GLY A 761 18.41 -26.61 8.39
CA GLY A 761 18.59 -25.34 9.13
C GLY A 761 17.98 -24.16 8.38
N ASP A 762 16.83 -24.36 7.71
CA ASP A 762 16.13 -23.33 6.95
C ASP A 762 14.93 -22.80 7.75
N PRO A 763 15.06 -21.68 8.48
CA PRO A 763 14.00 -21.19 9.34
C PRO A 763 12.75 -20.71 8.57
N ILE A 764 12.93 -20.15 7.36
CA ILE A 764 11.79 -19.65 6.56
C ILE A 764 10.98 -20.83 6.04
N ARG A 765 11.65 -21.86 5.51
CA ARG A 765 10.99 -23.09 5.09
C ARG A 765 10.33 -23.84 6.25
N LEU A 766 10.94 -23.78 7.42
CA LEU A 766 10.39 -24.38 8.64
C LEU A 766 9.10 -23.69 9.07
N VAL A 767 9.07 -22.34 9.13
CA VAL A 767 7.86 -21.58 9.44
C VAL A 767 6.74 -21.86 8.44
N TRP A 768 7.07 -21.91 7.14
CA TRP A 768 6.12 -22.27 6.08
C TRP A 768 5.49 -23.65 6.33
N SER A 769 6.31 -24.66 6.61
CA SER A 769 5.84 -26.02 6.85
C SER A 769 5.02 -26.13 8.13
N LEU A 770 5.47 -25.51 9.24
CA LEU A 770 4.77 -25.45 10.53
C LEU A 770 3.39 -24.79 10.43
N PHE A 771 3.29 -23.72 9.63
CA PHE A 771 2.02 -23.05 9.32
C PHE A 771 0.99 -24.03 8.76
N TYR A 772 1.35 -24.78 7.71
CA TYR A 772 0.45 -25.75 7.09
C TYR A 772 0.16 -26.94 7.99
N VAL A 773 1.14 -27.42 8.75
CA VAL A 773 0.94 -28.48 9.76
C VAL A 773 -0.10 -28.04 10.79
N ALA A 774 0.01 -26.80 11.33
CA ALA A 774 -0.93 -26.26 12.31
C ALA A 774 -2.35 -26.21 11.77
N ILE A 775 -2.53 -25.69 10.54
CA ILE A 775 -3.84 -25.58 9.88
C ILE A 775 -4.44 -26.96 9.60
N CYS A 776 -3.65 -27.89 9.04
CA CYS A 776 -4.13 -29.24 8.72
C CYS A 776 -4.51 -30.02 9.98
N GLN A 777 -3.71 -29.91 11.05
CA GLN A 777 -4.01 -30.57 12.34
C GLN A 777 -5.29 -29.97 12.96
N ALA A 778 -5.46 -28.65 12.91
CA ALA A 778 -6.68 -27.98 13.37
C ALA A 778 -7.91 -28.38 12.56
N ALA A 779 -7.79 -28.59 11.25
CA ALA A 779 -8.88 -29.03 10.37
C ALA A 779 -9.27 -30.49 10.57
N LEU A 780 -8.29 -31.39 10.82
CA LEU A 780 -8.51 -32.83 10.94
C LEU A 780 -9.00 -33.29 12.32
N ARG A 781 -8.69 -32.53 13.37
CA ARG A 781 -8.96 -32.93 14.75
C ARG A 781 -9.77 -31.86 15.47
N THR A 782 -9.09 -31.05 16.27
CA THR A 782 -9.66 -29.87 16.94
C THR A 782 -8.76 -28.68 16.70
N PRO A 783 -9.26 -27.45 16.80
CA PRO A 783 -8.40 -26.27 16.65
C PRO A 783 -7.14 -26.31 17.52
N GLU A 784 -7.26 -26.81 18.74
CA GLU A 784 -6.17 -26.90 19.72
C GLU A 784 -5.06 -27.90 19.30
N ALA A 785 -5.36 -28.85 18.42
CA ALA A 785 -4.37 -29.83 17.94
C ALA A 785 -3.23 -29.18 17.18
N GLY A 786 -3.48 -28.04 16.51
CA GLY A 786 -2.47 -27.26 15.79
C GLY A 786 -1.64 -26.32 16.66
N HIS A 787 -1.95 -26.20 17.97
CA HIS A 787 -1.33 -25.19 18.85
C HIS A 787 0.19 -25.35 18.96
N GLY A 788 0.68 -26.57 19.12
CA GLY A 788 2.13 -26.83 19.26
C GLY A 788 2.92 -26.37 18.03
N ALA A 789 2.44 -26.72 16.82
CA ALA A 789 3.09 -26.32 15.57
C ALA A 789 3.00 -24.80 15.34
N ALA A 790 1.86 -24.17 15.66
CA ALA A 790 1.70 -22.74 15.53
C ALA A 790 2.58 -21.96 16.52
N GLN A 791 2.73 -22.44 17.74
CA GLN A 791 3.60 -21.84 18.75
C GLN A 791 5.07 -21.95 18.37
N GLU A 792 5.51 -23.13 17.90
CA GLU A 792 6.88 -23.31 17.38
C GLU A 792 7.14 -22.40 16.16
N ALA A 793 6.13 -22.24 15.28
CA ALA A 793 6.25 -21.31 14.15
C ALA A 793 6.54 -19.89 14.61
N VAL A 794 5.87 -19.40 15.67
CA VAL A 794 6.12 -18.06 16.24
C VAL A 794 7.55 -17.95 16.77
N GLU A 795 8.02 -18.93 17.52
CA GLU A 795 9.37 -18.92 18.10
C GLU A 795 10.47 -18.90 17.01
N VAL A 796 10.32 -19.72 15.97
CA VAL A 796 11.26 -19.74 14.83
C VAL A 796 11.18 -18.46 14.01
N ALA A 797 9.99 -17.94 13.77
CA ALA A 797 9.78 -16.70 13.03
C ALA A 797 10.39 -15.49 13.75
N ASP A 798 10.17 -15.37 15.06
CA ASP A 798 10.73 -14.28 15.87
C ASP A 798 12.26 -14.36 15.93
N ALA A 799 12.82 -15.56 16.04
CA ALA A 799 14.26 -15.77 15.98
C ALA A 799 14.87 -15.41 14.61
N SER A 800 14.12 -15.59 13.51
CA SER A 800 14.55 -15.20 12.17
C SER A 800 14.52 -13.70 11.92
N GLY A 801 13.68 -12.98 12.65
CA GLY A 801 13.42 -11.56 12.47
C GLY A 801 12.70 -11.20 11.15
N ASN A 802 12.33 -12.19 10.31
CA ASN A 802 11.71 -11.98 9.01
C ASN A 802 10.24 -11.55 9.15
N PRO A 803 9.81 -10.38 8.65
CA PRO A 803 8.45 -9.86 8.82
C PRO A 803 7.37 -10.77 8.22
N THR A 804 7.55 -11.30 7.02
CA THR A 804 6.59 -12.23 6.41
C THR A 804 6.44 -13.52 7.22
N ALA A 805 7.53 -14.14 7.68
CA ALA A 805 7.48 -15.33 8.51
C ALA A 805 6.77 -15.05 9.85
N ARG A 806 7.05 -13.91 10.48
CA ARG A 806 6.38 -13.46 11.72
C ARG A 806 4.89 -13.22 11.51
N SER A 807 4.49 -12.64 10.37
CA SER A 807 3.09 -12.48 9.98
C SER A 807 2.39 -13.83 9.85
N MET A 808 2.99 -14.76 9.09
CA MET A 808 2.47 -16.13 8.91
C MET A 808 2.24 -16.87 10.22
N ALA A 809 3.25 -16.85 11.09
CA ALA A 809 3.22 -17.56 12.36
C ALA A 809 2.14 -17.01 13.30
N ARG A 810 2.00 -15.68 13.41
CA ARG A 810 0.95 -15.01 14.19
C ARG A 810 -0.44 -15.32 13.64
N TYR A 811 -0.59 -15.31 12.34
CA TYR A 811 -1.84 -15.68 11.69
C TYR A 811 -2.22 -17.15 12.01
N ALA A 812 -1.27 -18.10 11.92
CA ALA A 812 -1.50 -19.51 12.26
C ALA A 812 -1.94 -19.67 13.71
N LEU A 813 -1.25 -19.03 14.66
CA LEU A 813 -1.58 -19.07 16.08
C LEU A 813 -2.95 -18.42 16.35
N GLY A 814 -3.25 -17.30 15.69
CA GLY A 814 -4.56 -16.65 15.74
C GLY A 814 -5.70 -17.57 15.29
N LEU A 815 -5.51 -18.30 14.18
CA LEU A 815 -6.51 -19.27 13.68
C LEU A 815 -6.79 -20.39 14.68
N VAL A 816 -5.76 -20.88 15.34
CA VAL A 816 -5.90 -21.94 16.35
C VAL A 816 -6.62 -21.43 17.59
N LEU A 817 -6.33 -20.20 18.02
CA LEU A 817 -6.86 -19.59 19.25
C LEU A 817 -8.24 -18.93 19.08
N LYS A 818 -8.68 -18.61 17.87
CA LYS A 818 -9.85 -17.75 17.64
C LYS A 818 -11.16 -18.20 18.26
N LYS A 819 -11.31 -19.49 18.61
CA LYS A 819 -12.50 -20.00 19.30
C LYS A 819 -12.36 -20.01 20.82
N SER A 820 -11.18 -20.31 21.32
CA SER A 820 -10.90 -20.40 22.77
C SER A 820 -10.52 -19.04 23.37
N GLU A 821 -9.75 -18.23 22.65
CA GLU A 821 -9.19 -16.96 23.09
C GLU A 821 -9.37 -15.88 21.98
N PRO A 822 -10.62 -15.45 21.66
CA PRO A 822 -10.88 -14.57 20.50
C PRO A 822 -10.18 -13.22 20.60
N ASP A 823 -10.04 -12.62 21.78
CA ASP A 823 -9.37 -11.33 21.96
C ASP A 823 -7.87 -11.43 21.67
N ARG A 824 -7.23 -12.50 22.14
CA ARG A 824 -5.82 -12.78 21.82
C ARG A 824 -5.62 -13.09 20.35
N ALA A 825 -6.53 -13.85 19.73
CA ALA A 825 -6.50 -14.13 18.32
C ALA A 825 -6.62 -12.84 17.49
N LEU A 826 -7.46 -11.89 17.92
CA LEU A 826 -7.61 -10.59 17.27
C LEU A 826 -6.31 -9.79 17.28
N VAL A 827 -5.62 -9.71 18.43
CA VAL A 827 -4.31 -9.05 18.53
C VAL A 827 -3.30 -9.71 17.58
N LEU A 828 -3.26 -11.05 17.53
CA LEU A 828 -2.36 -11.77 16.62
C LEU A 828 -2.66 -11.52 15.14
N PHE A 829 -3.94 -11.40 14.76
CA PHE A 829 -4.32 -11.08 13.39
C PHE A 829 -3.96 -9.63 13.02
N ASP A 830 -4.14 -8.68 13.93
CA ASP A 830 -3.76 -7.28 13.73
C ASP A 830 -2.22 -7.16 13.58
N GLU A 831 -1.45 -7.77 14.48
CA GLU A 831 0.01 -7.84 14.35
C GLU A 831 0.45 -8.50 13.02
N ALA A 832 -0.23 -9.57 12.59
CA ALA A 832 0.07 -10.24 11.33
C ALA A 832 -0.19 -9.32 10.14
N ALA A 833 -1.27 -8.55 10.17
CA ALA A 833 -1.59 -7.58 9.13
C ALA A 833 -0.55 -6.46 9.07
N ASP A 834 -0.17 -5.87 10.22
CA ASP A 834 0.83 -4.81 10.28
C ASP A 834 2.20 -5.26 9.75
N LEU A 835 2.67 -6.44 10.17
CA LEU A 835 3.92 -7.03 9.69
C LEU A 835 3.91 -7.27 8.17
N ALA A 836 2.80 -7.74 7.61
CA ALA A 836 2.66 -7.94 6.17
C ALA A 836 2.60 -6.62 5.40
N ALA A 837 1.87 -5.61 5.92
CA ALA A 837 1.78 -4.29 5.33
C ALA A 837 3.14 -3.61 5.25
N ALA A 838 3.96 -3.70 6.31
CA ALA A 838 5.29 -3.11 6.38
C ALA A 838 6.27 -3.60 5.28
N VAL A 839 6.00 -4.75 4.67
CA VAL A 839 6.83 -5.32 3.59
C VAL A 839 6.06 -5.49 2.28
N HIS A 840 4.97 -4.75 2.08
CA HIS A 840 4.11 -4.80 0.89
C HIS A 840 3.61 -6.20 0.53
N ASN A 841 3.43 -7.06 1.53
CA ASN A 841 2.93 -8.42 1.32
C ASN A 841 1.39 -8.42 1.34
N PHE A 842 0.79 -8.09 0.21
CA PHE A 842 -0.66 -7.87 0.11
C PHE A 842 -1.48 -9.14 0.37
N TRP A 843 -0.95 -10.32 0.08
CA TRP A 843 -1.68 -11.55 0.31
C TRP A 843 -1.80 -11.87 1.81
N TRP A 844 -0.69 -11.85 2.55
CA TRP A 844 -0.70 -12.08 4.00
C TRP A 844 -1.45 -10.98 4.76
N TYR A 845 -1.33 -9.74 4.30
CA TYR A 845 -2.14 -8.62 4.82
C TYR A 845 -3.64 -8.90 4.68
N GLY A 846 -4.09 -9.30 3.50
CA GLY A 846 -5.50 -9.53 3.21
C GLY A 846 -6.13 -10.63 4.03
N ILE A 847 -5.45 -11.79 4.19
CA ILE A 847 -6.00 -12.89 4.99
C ILE A 847 -6.03 -12.56 6.49
N ALA A 848 -5.01 -11.86 6.99
CA ALA A 848 -4.98 -11.43 8.38
C ALA A 848 -6.08 -10.41 8.67
N LEU A 849 -6.26 -9.40 7.83
CA LEU A 849 -7.32 -8.39 7.93
C LEU A 849 -8.72 -9.03 7.84
N MET A 850 -8.90 -10.00 6.96
CA MET A 850 -10.15 -10.73 6.80
C MET A 850 -10.52 -11.51 8.06
N GLU A 851 -9.58 -12.25 8.66
CA GLU A 851 -9.82 -13.02 9.88
C GLU A 851 -10.00 -12.11 11.11
N ALA A 852 -9.25 -11.01 11.21
CA ALA A 852 -9.46 -9.99 12.22
C ALA A 852 -10.88 -9.41 12.14
N THR A 853 -11.32 -9.04 10.94
CA THR A 853 -12.65 -8.48 10.69
C THR A 853 -13.75 -9.50 11.00
N ALA A 854 -13.58 -10.75 10.58
CA ALA A 854 -14.52 -11.82 10.88
C ALA A 854 -14.62 -12.08 12.39
N THR A 855 -13.51 -12.07 13.10
CA THR A 855 -13.45 -12.25 14.57
C THR A 855 -14.15 -11.10 15.29
N ARG A 856 -13.88 -9.84 14.89
CA ARG A 856 -14.62 -8.65 15.39
C ARG A 856 -16.11 -8.79 15.16
N GLY A 857 -16.53 -9.19 13.95
CA GLY A 857 -17.93 -9.38 13.59
C GLY A 857 -18.65 -10.44 14.43
N VAL A 858 -17.95 -11.42 14.98
CA VAL A 858 -18.53 -12.47 15.83
C VAL A 858 -18.52 -12.12 17.32
N HIS A 859 -17.43 -11.55 17.82
CA HIS A 859 -17.18 -11.41 19.27
C HIS A 859 -17.34 -9.97 19.77
N HIS A 860 -17.29 -8.96 18.89
CA HIS A 860 -17.38 -7.54 19.23
C HIS A 860 -18.59 -6.87 18.55
N ASP A 861 -18.55 -5.52 18.41
CA ASP A 861 -19.60 -4.75 17.76
C ASP A 861 -19.65 -5.02 16.25
N PRO A 862 -20.80 -5.52 15.74
CA PRO A 862 -20.97 -5.82 14.31
C PRO A 862 -20.86 -4.58 13.40
N SER A 863 -21.22 -3.39 13.88
CA SER A 863 -21.18 -2.16 13.07
C SER A 863 -19.73 -1.74 12.77
N THR A 864 -18.83 -1.89 13.75
CA THR A 864 -17.40 -1.68 13.52
C THR A 864 -16.83 -2.68 12.50
N ALA A 865 -17.25 -3.94 12.57
CA ALA A 865 -16.87 -4.96 11.60
C ALA A 865 -17.40 -4.66 10.19
N ALA A 866 -18.55 -3.98 10.06
CA ALA A 866 -19.11 -3.62 8.75
C ALA A 866 -18.19 -2.67 7.98
N ARG A 867 -17.62 -1.65 8.63
CA ARG A 867 -16.64 -0.74 8.01
C ARG A 867 -15.42 -1.48 7.50
N HIS A 868 -14.76 -2.27 8.35
CA HIS A 868 -13.59 -3.04 7.95
C HIS A 868 -13.89 -4.08 6.86
N SER A 869 -15.12 -4.61 6.81
CA SER A 869 -15.51 -5.56 5.76
C SER A 869 -15.53 -4.94 4.36
N ILE A 870 -15.80 -3.64 4.25
CA ILE A 870 -15.70 -2.91 2.97
C ILE A 870 -14.24 -2.88 2.50
N ASP A 871 -13.30 -2.57 3.40
CA ASP A 871 -11.88 -2.56 3.09
C ASP A 871 -11.38 -3.94 2.65
N VAL A 872 -11.83 -5.01 3.32
CA VAL A 872 -11.49 -6.39 2.94
C VAL A 872 -12.07 -6.77 1.57
N LEU A 873 -13.32 -6.38 1.26
CA LEU A 873 -13.92 -6.58 -0.06
C LEU A 873 -13.10 -5.89 -1.16
N ASP A 874 -12.74 -4.63 -0.94
CA ASP A 874 -11.97 -3.82 -1.88
C ASP A 874 -10.53 -4.35 -2.02
N HIS A 875 -9.94 -4.85 -0.94
CA HIS A 875 -8.62 -5.47 -0.95
C HIS A 875 -8.59 -6.72 -1.84
N TRP A 876 -9.49 -7.69 -1.61
CA TRP A 876 -9.52 -8.92 -2.41
C TRP A 876 -9.95 -8.68 -3.87
N ASN A 877 -10.72 -7.63 -4.12
CA ASN A 877 -11.04 -7.21 -5.48
C ASN A 877 -9.78 -6.70 -6.23
N ARG A 878 -8.87 -5.99 -5.53
CA ARG A 878 -7.58 -5.55 -6.09
C ARG A 878 -6.60 -6.71 -6.27
N VAL A 879 -6.50 -7.58 -5.28
CA VAL A 879 -5.60 -8.75 -5.31
C VAL A 879 -6.08 -9.81 -6.33
N GLY A 880 -7.37 -9.82 -6.71
CA GLY A 880 -7.91 -10.74 -7.71
C GLY A 880 -8.09 -12.18 -7.23
N ASP A 881 -7.83 -12.49 -5.96
CA ASP A 881 -7.99 -13.84 -5.39
C ASP A 881 -9.45 -14.12 -5.04
N TRP A 882 -10.16 -14.70 -5.99
CA TRP A 882 -11.58 -15.04 -5.82
C TRP A 882 -11.83 -16.18 -4.84
N SER A 883 -10.85 -17.01 -4.55
CA SER A 883 -10.98 -18.01 -3.50
C SER A 883 -11.13 -17.33 -2.13
N GLN A 884 -10.31 -16.32 -1.87
CA GLN A 884 -10.38 -15.50 -0.66
C GLN A 884 -11.59 -14.56 -0.68
N GLN A 885 -11.94 -14.00 -1.82
CA GLN A 885 -13.13 -13.13 -1.94
C GLN A 885 -14.44 -13.90 -1.62
N TRP A 886 -14.59 -15.16 -2.11
CA TRP A 886 -15.73 -16.00 -1.74
C TRP A 886 -15.75 -16.37 -0.26
N LEU A 887 -14.58 -16.60 0.35
CA LEU A 887 -14.46 -16.82 1.79
C LEU A 887 -14.88 -15.55 2.57
N ASN A 888 -14.44 -14.40 2.12
CA ASN A 888 -14.83 -13.11 2.69
C ASN A 888 -16.36 -12.89 2.59
N LEU A 889 -16.96 -13.13 1.42
CA LEU A 889 -18.41 -13.03 1.23
C LEU A 889 -19.19 -13.96 2.18
N ARG A 890 -18.65 -15.13 2.57
CA ARG A 890 -19.25 -15.98 3.61
C ARG A 890 -19.26 -15.29 4.98
N TYR A 891 -18.19 -14.60 5.34
CA TYR A 891 -18.12 -13.83 6.59
C TYR A 891 -19.08 -12.63 6.54
N VAL A 892 -19.09 -11.89 5.45
CA VAL A 892 -20.00 -10.76 5.23
C VAL A 892 -21.48 -11.21 5.29
N THR A 893 -21.85 -12.35 4.70
CA THR A 893 -23.21 -12.88 4.76
C THR A 893 -23.64 -13.11 6.22
N ARG A 894 -22.79 -13.69 7.04
CA ARG A 894 -23.06 -13.91 8.47
C ARG A 894 -23.16 -12.59 9.25
N LEU A 895 -22.29 -11.63 8.92
CA LEU A 895 -22.31 -10.30 9.53
C LEU A 895 -23.61 -9.55 9.19
N LEU A 896 -24.03 -9.53 7.93
CA LEU A 896 -25.28 -8.89 7.50
C LEU A 896 -26.52 -9.52 8.17
N ALA A 897 -26.54 -10.84 8.32
CA ALA A 897 -27.60 -11.52 9.07
C ALA A 897 -27.65 -11.10 10.54
N ARG A 898 -26.50 -10.82 11.18
CA ARG A 898 -26.44 -10.28 12.55
C ARG A 898 -26.87 -8.81 12.63
N LEU A 899 -26.59 -8.03 11.62
CA LEU A 899 -26.96 -6.62 11.52
C LEU A 899 -28.44 -6.42 11.15
N GLY A 900 -29.18 -7.51 10.82
CA GLY A 900 -30.59 -7.45 10.43
C GLY A 900 -30.83 -7.03 8.97
N ALA A 901 -29.80 -7.10 8.13
CA ALA A 901 -29.91 -6.91 6.68
C ALA A 901 -30.36 -8.22 5.99
N ASP A 902 -31.57 -8.68 6.34
CA ASP A 902 -32.06 -10.02 6.04
C ASP A 902 -32.14 -10.29 4.52
N ASP A 903 -32.59 -9.31 3.72
CA ASP A 903 -32.70 -9.43 2.25
C ASP A 903 -31.32 -9.59 1.59
N ASP A 904 -30.31 -8.83 2.06
CA ASP A 904 -28.96 -8.87 1.51
C ASP A 904 -28.23 -10.15 1.94
N ALA A 905 -28.39 -10.57 3.20
CA ALA A 905 -27.82 -11.81 3.71
C ALA A 905 -28.35 -13.04 2.93
N LEU A 906 -29.65 -13.09 2.63
CA LEU A 906 -30.25 -14.15 1.83
C LEU A 906 -29.76 -14.14 0.38
N ALA A 907 -29.67 -12.97 -0.25
CA ALA A 907 -29.20 -12.86 -1.62
C ALA A 907 -27.74 -13.32 -1.77
N LEU A 908 -26.87 -12.93 -0.83
CA LEU A 908 -25.46 -13.39 -0.80
C LEU A 908 -25.36 -14.88 -0.49
N HIS A 909 -26.21 -15.42 0.41
CA HIS A 909 -26.28 -16.85 0.66
C HIS A 909 -26.59 -17.63 -0.63
N HIS A 910 -27.63 -17.22 -1.37
CA HIS A 910 -28.01 -17.87 -2.64
C HIS A 910 -26.89 -17.75 -3.69
N ALA A 911 -26.19 -16.58 -3.77
CA ALA A 911 -25.07 -16.39 -4.67
C ALA A 911 -23.92 -17.39 -4.38
N LEU A 912 -23.57 -17.55 -3.10
CA LEU A 912 -22.52 -18.49 -2.65
C LEU A 912 -22.90 -19.94 -2.99
N VAL A 913 -24.13 -20.36 -2.70
CA VAL A 913 -24.62 -21.71 -3.00
C VAL A 913 -24.66 -21.96 -4.51
N SER A 914 -25.13 -20.99 -5.30
CA SER A 914 -25.18 -21.09 -6.78
C SER A 914 -23.77 -21.17 -7.39
N ALA A 915 -22.78 -20.51 -6.76
CA ALA A 915 -21.37 -20.61 -7.15
C ALA A 915 -20.67 -21.90 -6.66
N GLY A 916 -21.41 -22.86 -6.09
CA GLY A 916 -20.87 -24.11 -5.57
C GLY A 916 -20.02 -23.96 -4.31
N LYS A 917 -20.18 -22.83 -3.59
CA LYS A 917 -19.43 -22.58 -2.34
C LYS A 917 -20.21 -23.08 -1.12
N SER A 918 -19.52 -23.38 -0.03
CA SER A 918 -20.16 -23.84 1.21
C SER A 918 -21.17 -22.84 1.73
N SER A 919 -22.36 -23.33 2.14
CA SER A 919 -23.43 -22.52 2.71
C SER A 919 -22.93 -21.69 3.92
N PRO A 920 -23.09 -20.35 3.94
CA PRO A 920 -22.69 -19.51 5.05
C PRO A 920 -23.68 -19.56 6.24
N LEU A 921 -24.94 -19.87 5.97
CA LEU A 921 -26.04 -19.87 6.94
C LEU A 921 -26.61 -21.28 7.08
N SER A 922 -27.08 -21.63 8.27
CA SER A 922 -27.82 -22.88 8.50
C SER A 922 -29.23 -22.81 7.90
N ASP A 923 -29.84 -23.96 7.55
CA ASP A 923 -31.18 -24.02 7.02
C ASP A 923 -32.23 -23.37 7.93
N ASN A 924 -32.08 -23.50 9.24
CA ASN A 924 -32.94 -22.84 10.23
C ASN A 924 -32.76 -21.30 10.18
N THR A 925 -31.56 -20.82 9.98
CA THR A 925 -31.30 -19.38 9.84
C THR A 925 -31.89 -18.86 8.54
N VAL A 926 -31.69 -19.57 7.44
CA VAL A 926 -32.27 -19.21 6.13
C VAL A 926 -33.81 -19.14 6.21
N ALA A 927 -34.45 -20.13 6.85
CA ALA A 927 -35.91 -20.13 7.05
C ALA A 927 -36.37 -18.94 7.92
N ALA A 928 -35.64 -18.62 8.99
CA ALA A 928 -35.98 -17.51 9.88
C ALA A 928 -35.82 -16.15 9.18
N LEU A 929 -34.78 -15.99 8.36
CA LEU A 929 -34.56 -14.79 7.54
C LEU A 929 -35.59 -14.65 6.46
N GLY A 930 -35.96 -15.76 5.79
CA GLY A 930 -36.99 -15.78 4.74
C GLY A 930 -38.38 -15.37 5.22
N LEU A 931 -38.71 -15.58 6.49
CA LEU A 931 -39.96 -15.09 7.09
C LEU A 931 -39.97 -13.58 7.34
N ARG A 932 -38.79 -12.94 7.42
CA ARG A 932 -38.61 -11.50 7.67
C ARG A 932 -38.32 -10.72 6.40
N ALA A 933 -37.73 -11.38 5.41
CA ALA A 933 -37.35 -10.76 4.13
C ALA A 933 -38.58 -10.35 3.32
N ARG A 934 -38.52 -9.24 2.64
CA ARG A 934 -39.50 -8.82 1.63
C ARG A 934 -39.28 -9.68 0.39
N ALA A 935 -40.28 -10.46 -0.01
CA ALA A 935 -40.21 -11.34 -1.17
C ALA A 935 -39.66 -10.59 -2.40
N SER A 936 -38.42 -10.87 -2.78
CA SER A 936 -37.79 -10.42 -4.00
C SER A 936 -37.51 -11.64 -4.86
N GLU A 937 -38.01 -11.67 -6.07
CA GLU A 937 -37.63 -12.61 -7.13
C GLU A 937 -36.19 -12.23 -7.57
N ALA A 938 -35.18 -12.74 -6.90
CA ALA A 938 -33.79 -12.44 -7.23
C ALA A 938 -33.24 -13.53 -8.15
N HIS A 939 -32.81 -13.16 -9.35
CA HIS A 939 -31.85 -13.95 -10.12
C HIS A 939 -30.59 -14.20 -9.28
N PRO A 940 -29.96 -15.37 -9.39
CA PRO A 940 -28.71 -15.63 -8.66
C PRO A 940 -27.63 -14.61 -9.10
N LEU A 941 -27.10 -13.90 -8.13
CA LEU A 941 -26.04 -12.91 -8.37
C LEU A 941 -24.75 -13.62 -8.81
N ASN A 942 -24.05 -13.06 -9.78
CA ASN A 942 -22.67 -13.44 -10.05
C ASN A 942 -21.73 -12.89 -8.97
N GLY A 943 -20.43 -13.22 -9.04
CA GLY A 943 -19.46 -12.83 -8.00
C GLY A 943 -19.38 -11.32 -7.81
N ASP A 944 -19.32 -10.56 -8.89
CA ASP A 944 -19.17 -9.09 -8.84
C ASP A 944 -20.44 -8.40 -8.35
N GLU A 945 -21.60 -8.89 -8.80
CA GLU A 945 -22.89 -8.43 -8.29
C GLU A 945 -23.04 -8.70 -6.79
N ALA A 946 -22.51 -9.85 -6.31
CA ALA A 946 -22.49 -10.20 -4.90
C ALA A 946 -21.58 -9.25 -4.11
N VAL A 947 -20.37 -8.95 -4.60
CA VAL A 947 -19.46 -7.97 -3.99
C VAL A 947 -20.09 -6.57 -3.96
N ALA A 948 -20.64 -6.11 -5.09
CA ALA A 948 -21.29 -4.80 -5.17
C ALA A 948 -22.49 -4.69 -4.23
N ARG A 949 -23.28 -5.76 -4.08
CA ARG A 949 -24.41 -5.82 -3.15
C ARG A 949 -23.95 -5.81 -1.71
N ALA A 950 -22.95 -6.63 -1.37
CA ALA A 950 -22.35 -6.69 -0.04
C ALA A 950 -21.82 -5.30 0.39
N ARG A 951 -21.09 -4.62 -0.50
CA ARG A 951 -20.53 -3.27 -0.25
C ARG A 951 -21.63 -2.24 0.03
N ARG A 952 -22.70 -2.22 -0.79
CA ARG A 952 -23.84 -1.30 -0.55
C ARG A 952 -24.56 -1.58 0.76
N ALA A 953 -24.79 -2.85 1.08
CA ALA A 953 -25.46 -3.24 2.31
C ALA A 953 -24.64 -2.86 3.55
N LEU A 954 -23.31 -3.10 3.54
CA LEU A 954 -22.40 -2.74 4.62
C LEU A 954 -22.30 -1.24 4.82
N ALA A 955 -22.31 -0.44 3.74
CA ALA A 955 -22.25 1.02 3.81
C ALA A 955 -23.45 1.64 4.57
N GLY A 956 -24.57 0.93 4.68
CA GLY A 956 -25.71 1.34 5.51
C GLY A 956 -25.50 1.17 7.02
N PHE A 957 -24.42 0.50 7.46
CA PHE A 957 -24.08 0.21 8.87
C PHE A 957 -22.71 0.74 9.27
N ALA A 958 -21.93 1.25 8.32
CA ALA A 958 -20.54 1.72 8.51
C ALA A 958 -20.43 3.11 9.17
#